data_ef8202a01dc083ae629b774c9e1b6f4a
#
_entry.id   ef8202a01dc083ae629b774c9e1b6f4a
#
_cell.length_a   1.000
_cell.length_b   1.000
_cell.length_c   1.000
_cell.angle_alpha   90.00
_cell.angle_beta   90.00
_cell.angle_gamma   90.00
#
_symmetry.space_group_name_H-M   'P 1'
#
loop_
_entity.id
_entity.type
_entity.pdbx_description
1 polymer ?
#
loop_
_entity_poly.entity_id
_entity_poly.type
_entity_poly.pdbx_seq_one_letter_code
_entity_poly.pdbx_strand_id
1 'polypeptide(L)'
;MHLSLSDSETLLQDTVARLFSDEATGARLREAEATGFDQALWDQLVELGIVTMRAQAPADGGMSLMDAAIVAEQAGRFVAPVPLIEAIVATALLHRAGAPAPLLATVSTGAPATLMLAPAVAGRLQPVLGGASAQVVVALVGDELVALTGTQRERARNIADAAVAMVDVGAAGERHVLATGAEATTLYEAAVEEWRVLTAVHLAGLGRRALEMAAAYSGERKAYGTLIGSFQGIAHPMADAAIAMDGAKLLAWRAIASIAAGDELAGARIAMAYWWSAHSIDQAVKHAVRTFGGYGVSLEYDIQLYFRRAKLLALIAGNPDRLLDRVAARLWDGEKVALPDAGPVEIEFEWGERAEAYAAKVRAFVEGNMTDEVRAKMHHSTTGHHAGFHKKMAEAGLAFPDLAVDGRPKLSRYEVLAATPMWEDMGWNRTAQALSEIVAGMTLLWGTPEAKAEVVGAVVAGDALGCFGFSEPQSGSDIFGARFSAVRDGDEWVLNGQKMFTTNGHQADYILMLTRTDSTGKKHQGLTMFVVPMKLPGIELHPVHTVQDEKTNITYFTDVRVPDRYRLGEVDDGARVMASGLSFEHGGSGYHAAHTAMVRRAVDWARRVGPNGVSPIADPDVSRALARAAVHNQVGDVLCRRQEWAGVEGIHEISWGPMAKLFATEAIYADGSAIVAAAAPASLVRGLDRDLDIVEVTMRRGIAMTLYGGTSEVHRSLIAEKSLGMPKSR
;
A
#
# COMPACT_ATOMS: atom_id res chain seq x y z
N MET A 1 -16.86 -0.09 -3.45
CA MET A 1 -15.62 -0.80 -3.08
C MET A 1 -15.97 -2.05 -2.30
N HIS A 2 -15.37 -3.19 -2.64
CA HIS A 2 -15.58 -4.48 -1.97
C HIS A 2 -14.26 -5.27 -2.01
N LEU A 3 -13.71 -5.61 -0.84
CA LEU A 3 -12.41 -6.27 -0.71
C LEU A 3 -12.46 -7.60 0.07
N SER A 4 -13.67 -8.16 0.30
CA SER A 4 -13.86 -9.50 0.85
C SER A 4 -13.91 -10.54 -0.25
N LEU A 5 -13.39 -11.72 0.03
CA LEU A 5 -13.68 -12.91 -0.77
C LEU A 5 -15.15 -13.32 -0.56
N SER A 6 -15.78 -13.85 -1.60
CA SER A 6 -17.09 -14.50 -1.50
C SER A 6 -17.01 -15.79 -0.66
N ASP A 7 -18.16 -16.32 -0.27
CA ASP A 7 -18.21 -17.58 0.50
C ASP A 7 -17.57 -18.74 -0.28
N SER A 8 -17.75 -18.81 -1.60
CA SER A 8 -17.14 -19.83 -2.47
C SER A 8 -15.62 -19.66 -2.58
N GLU A 9 -15.13 -18.44 -2.74
CA GLU A 9 -13.70 -18.13 -2.77
C GLU A 9 -13.03 -18.39 -1.41
N THR A 10 -13.72 -18.10 -0.31
CA THR A 10 -13.25 -18.44 1.04
C THR A 10 -13.17 -19.95 1.24
N LEU A 11 -14.19 -20.70 0.80
CA LEU A 11 -14.16 -22.17 0.86
C LEU A 11 -13.03 -22.76 -0.01
N LEU A 12 -12.80 -22.22 -1.19
CA LEU A 12 -11.67 -22.58 -2.05
C LEU A 12 -10.33 -22.33 -1.33
N GLN A 13 -10.17 -21.13 -0.77
CA GLN A 13 -8.96 -20.75 -0.01
C GLN A 13 -8.68 -21.72 1.13
N ASP A 14 -9.69 -22.03 1.96
CA ASP A 14 -9.55 -22.92 3.11
C ASP A 14 -9.23 -24.37 2.66
N THR A 15 -9.85 -24.81 1.58
CA THR A 15 -9.64 -26.15 1.03
C THR A 15 -8.21 -26.33 0.53
N VAL A 16 -7.73 -25.40 -0.32
CA VAL A 16 -6.37 -25.51 -0.87
C VAL A 16 -5.30 -25.19 0.19
N ALA A 17 -5.59 -24.31 1.16
CA ALA A 17 -4.70 -24.06 2.29
C ALA A 17 -4.48 -25.32 3.12
N ARG A 18 -5.54 -26.09 3.41
CA ARG A 18 -5.46 -27.38 4.10
C ARG A 18 -4.66 -28.39 3.29
N LEU A 19 -4.98 -28.55 2.00
CA LEU A 19 -4.26 -29.45 1.12
C LEU A 19 -2.75 -29.17 1.15
N PHE A 20 -2.34 -27.91 0.92
CA PHE A 20 -0.91 -27.58 0.91
C PHE A 20 -0.26 -27.67 2.29
N SER A 21 -1.00 -27.38 3.38
CA SER A 21 -0.50 -27.55 4.74
C SER A 21 -0.18 -29.01 5.06
N ASP A 22 -1.03 -29.92 4.60
CA ASP A 22 -0.90 -31.35 4.88
C ASP A 22 0.13 -32.02 3.96
N GLU A 23 0.20 -31.59 2.70
CA GLU A 23 0.97 -32.26 1.66
C GLU A 23 2.31 -31.58 1.34
N ALA A 24 2.47 -30.28 1.51
CA ALA A 24 3.72 -29.55 1.25
C ALA A 24 4.51 -29.32 2.55
N THR A 25 4.76 -30.37 3.31
CA THR A 25 5.55 -30.31 4.55
C THR A 25 7.04 -30.13 4.25
N GLY A 26 7.80 -29.57 5.22
CA GLY A 26 9.24 -29.37 5.06
C GLY A 26 10.02 -30.65 4.72
N ALA A 27 9.57 -31.82 5.20
CA ALA A 27 10.16 -33.12 4.86
C ALA A 27 9.93 -33.45 3.38
N ARG A 28 8.69 -33.32 2.88
CA ARG A 28 8.36 -33.57 1.46
C ARG A 28 9.02 -32.58 0.52
N LEU A 29 9.12 -31.31 0.95
CA LEU A 29 9.83 -30.29 0.17
C LEU A 29 11.30 -30.70 -0.06
N ARG A 30 12.00 -31.19 0.97
CA ARG A 30 13.40 -31.66 0.85
C ARG A 30 13.50 -32.93 0.01
N GLU A 31 12.56 -33.86 0.13
CA GLU A 31 12.52 -35.05 -0.71
C GLU A 31 12.33 -34.67 -2.19
N ALA A 32 11.44 -33.72 -2.48
CA ALA A 32 11.21 -33.21 -3.82
C ALA A 32 12.43 -32.48 -4.42
N GLU A 33 13.38 -31.99 -3.64
CA GLU A 33 14.61 -31.35 -4.15
C GLU A 33 15.43 -32.28 -5.05
N ALA A 34 15.31 -33.60 -4.88
CA ALA A 34 16.03 -34.57 -5.72
C ALA A 34 15.61 -34.49 -7.20
N THR A 35 14.32 -34.29 -7.47
CA THR A 35 13.75 -34.22 -8.82
C THR A 35 13.29 -32.81 -9.20
N GLY A 36 13.05 -31.94 -8.22
CA GLY A 36 12.40 -30.64 -8.35
C GLY A 36 10.87 -30.73 -8.48
N PHE A 37 10.27 -31.93 -8.22
CA PHE A 37 8.87 -32.18 -8.48
C PHE A 37 8.31 -33.24 -7.52
N ASP A 38 7.12 -33.00 -6.93
CA ASP A 38 6.39 -33.92 -6.07
C ASP A 38 5.23 -34.53 -6.87
N GLN A 39 5.39 -35.78 -7.29
CA GLN A 39 4.38 -36.48 -8.10
C GLN A 39 3.09 -36.73 -7.33
N ALA A 40 3.15 -37.05 -6.04
CA ALA A 40 1.96 -37.37 -5.27
C ALA A 40 1.10 -36.12 -5.01
N LEU A 41 1.71 -34.98 -4.73
CA LEU A 41 0.98 -33.70 -4.66
C LEU A 41 0.41 -33.32 -6.03
N TRP A 42 1.16 -33.54 -7.09
CA TRP A 42 0.71 -33.27 -8.45
C TRP A 42 -0.56 -34.08 -8.81
N ASP A 43 -0.57 -35.38 -8.53
CA ASP A 43 -1.71 -36.26 -8.82
C ASP A 43 -2.98 -35.79 -8.07
N GLN A 44 -2.86 -35.34 -6.83
CA GLN A 44 -3.98 -34.77 -6.09
C GLN A 44 -4.49 -33.44 -6.70
N LEU A 45 -3.59 -32.56 -7.15
CA LEU A 45 -3.97 -31.30 -7.82
C LEU A 45 -4.69 -31.57 -9.16
N VAL A 46 -4.29 -32.62 -9.86
CA VAL A 46 -4.97 -33.06 -11.09
C VAL A 46 -6.37 -33.65 -10.77
N GLU A 47 -6.47 -34.52 -9.76
CA GLU A 47 -7.75 -35.10 -9.32
C GLU A 47 -8.76 -34.04 -8.91
N LEU A 48 -8.30 -32.98 -8.22
CA LEU A 48 -9.11 -31.82 -7.82
C LEU A 48 -9.43 -30.87 -8.97
N GLY A 49 -8.92 -31.11 -10.20
CA GLY A 49 -9.13 -30.25 -11.35
C GLY A 49 -8.39 -28.89 -11.29
N ILE A 50 -7.47 -28.70 -10.35
CA ILE A 50 -6.78 -27.42 -10.13
C ILE A 50 -5.88 -27.09 -11.34
N VAL A 51 -5.20 -28.08 -11.92
CA VAL A 51 -4.32 -27.87 -13.08
C VAL A 51 -5.09 -27.40 -14.32
N THR A 52 -6.34 -27.82 -14.45
CA THR A 52 -7.22 -27.52 -15.59
C THR A 52 -8.25 -26.43 -15.30
N MET A 53 -8.20 -25.80 -14.12
CA MET A 53 -9.22 -24.85 -13.65
C MET A 53 -9.49 -23.68 -14.62
N ARG A 54 -8.49 -23.31 -15.43
CA ARG A 54 -8.55 -22.25 -16.43
C ARG A 54 -8.62 -22.76 -17.88
N ALA A 55 -8.76 -24.08 -18.09
CA ALA A 55 -8.80 -24.70 -19.43
C ALA A 55 -10.05 -24.28 -20.21
N GLN A 56 -11.19 -24.17 -19.57
CA GLN A 56 -12.39 -23.58 -20.13
C GLN A 56 -12.48 -22.09 -19.86
N ALA A 57 -13.12 -21.35 -20.76
CA ALA A 57 -13.41 -19.94 -20.48
C ALA A 57 -14.39 -19.85 -19.29
N PRO A 58 -14.31 -18.81 -18.46
CA PRO A 58 -15.24 -18.63 -17.34
C PRO A 58 -16.72 -18.61 -17.77
N ALA A 59 -17.02 -18.09 -18.96
CA ALA A 59 -18.35 -18.10 -19.54
C ALA A 59 -18.87 -19.52 -19.84
N ASP A 60 -17.98 -20.48 -20.02
CA ASP A 60 -18.26 -21.87 -20.32
C ASP A 60 -18.11 -22.79 -19.08
N GLY A 61 -18.06 -22.20 -17.89
CA GLY A 61 -17.96 -22.92 -16.62
C GLY A 61 -16.54 -23.10 -16.09
N GLY A 62 -15.53 -22.49 -16.69
CA GLY A 62 -14.17 -22.41 -16.14
C GLY A 62 -14.10 -21.48 -14.91
N MET A 63 -13.08 -21.66 -14.10
CA MET A 63 -12.86 -20.82 -12.90
C MET A 63 -12.30 -19.45 -13.27
N SER A 64 -12.54 -18.44 -12.44
CA SER A 64 -12.07 -17.07 -12.62
C SER A 64 -10.55 -16.95 -12.43
N LEU A 65 -9.99 -15.83 -12.86
CA LEU A 65 -8.59 -15.50 -12.57
C LEU A 65 -8.36 -15.25 -11.08
N MET A 66 -9.39 -14.80 -10.35
CA MET A 66 -9.34 -14.64 -8.90
C MET A 66 -9.23 -15.99 -8.19
N ASP A 67 -10.00 -17.00 -8.63
CA ASP A 67 -9.88 -18.36 -8.09
C ASP A 67 -8.46 -18.92 -8.28
N ALA A 68 -7.89 -18.74 -9.47
CA ALA A 68 -6.51 -19.16 -9.74
C ALA A 68 -5.49 -18.38 -8.88
N ALA A 69 -5.74 -17.10 -8.62
CA ALA A 69 -4.90 -16.30 -7.73
C ALA A 69 -4.96 -16.77 -6.28
N ILE A 70 -6.14 -17.16 -5.78
CA ILE A 70 -6.29 -17.75 -4.44
C ILE A 70 -5.47 -19.03 -4.32
N VAL A 71 -5.56 -19.93 -5.31
CA VAL A 71 -4.78 -21.17 -5.35
C VAL A 71 -3.28 -20.85 -5.41
N ALA A 72 -2.86 -19.90 -6.25
CA ALA A 72 -1.46 -19.49 -6.37
C ALA A 72 -0.90 -18.90 -5.07
N GLU A 73 -1.69 -18.09 -4.34
CA GLU A 73 -1.31 -17.56 -3.03
C GLU A 73 -1.00 -18.69 -2.04
N GLN A 74 -1.91 -19.67 -1.93
CA GLN A 74 -1.73 -20.77 -1.00
C GLN A 74 -0.56 -21.69 -1.41
N ALA A 75 -0.38 -21.97 -2.68
CA ALA A 75 0.79 -22.69 -3.18
C ALA A 75 2.11 -21.95 -2.80
N GLY A 76 2.11 -20.63 -2.83
CA GLY A 76 3.22 -19.78 -2.37
C GLY A 76 3.46 -19.87 -0.87
N ARG A 77 2.41 -19.80 -0.07
CA ARG A 77 2.49 -19.90 1.39
C ARG A 77 3.16 -21.19 1.86
N PHE A 78 3.01 -22.28 1.13
CA PHE A 78 3.58 -23.60 1.48
C PHE A 78 4.73 -24.01 0.57
N VAL A 79 5.20 -23.12 -0.32
CA VAL A 79 6.33 -23.41 -1.25
C VAL A 79 6.10 -24.71 -2.05
N ALA A 80 4.86 -24.97 -2.49
CA ALA A 80 4.48 -26.22 -3.15
C ALA A 80 5.51 -26.64 -4.23
N PRO A 81 6.07 -27.88 -4.16
CA PRO A 81 7.18 -28.28 -5.02
C PRO A 81 6.69 -28.82 -6.37
N VAL A 82 5.82 -28.07 -7.02
CA VAL A 82 5.27 -28.34 -8.34
C VAL A 82 5.18 -27.04 -9.17
N PRO A 83 5.34 -27.08 -10.51
CA PRO A 83 5.23 -25.89 -11.36
C PRO A 83 3.75 -25.57 -11.65
N LEU A 84 2.98 -25.24 -10.61
CA LEU A 84 1.53 -25.14 -10.68
C LEU A 84 1.05 -23.99 -11.57
N ILE A 85 1.62 -22.80 -11.40
CA ILE A 85 1.22 -21.61 -12.18
C ILE A 85 1.53 -21.84 -13.67
N GLU A 86 2.72 -22.32 -13.96
CA GLU A 86 3.15 -22.65 -15.32
C GLU A 86 2.18 -23.62 -15.99
N ALA A 87 1.76 -24.65 -15.25
CA ALA A 87 0.87 -25.67 -15.78
C ALA A 87 -0.56 -25.15 -15.97
N ILE A 88 -1.11 -24.39 -15.04
CA ILE A 88 -2.43 -23.75 -15.17
C ILE A 88 -2.45 -22.88 -16.43
N VAL A 89 -1.45 -22.00 -16.58
CA VAL A 89 -1.39 -21.04 -17.69
C VAL A 89 -1.13 -21.74 -19.02
N ALA A 90 -0.19 -22.70 -19.08
CA ALA A 90 0.11 -23.41 -20.32
C ALA A 90 -1.07 -24.30 -20.77
N THR A 91 -1.75 -24.97 -19.83
CA THR A 91 -2.94 -25.76 -20.14
C THR A 91 -4.07 -24.88 -20.69
N ALA A 92 -4.33 -23.76 -20.05
CA ALA A 92 -5.29 -22.77 -20.52
C ALA A 92 -4.93 -22.23 -21.92
N LEU A 93 -3.66 -21.92 -22.17
CA LEU A 93 -3.18 -21.45 -23.46
C LEU A 93 -3.38 -22.49 -24.56
N LEU A 94 -3.08 -23.77 -24.31
CA LEU A 94 -3.32 -24.88 -25.25
C LEU A 94 -4.80 -25.01 -25.64
N HIS A 95 -5.70 -24.89 -24.67
CA HIS A 95 -7.15 -24.93 -24.91
C HIS A 95 -7.61 -23.72 -25.73
N ARG A 96 -7.18 -22.49 -25.35
CA ARG A 96 -7.55 -21.25 -26.08
C ARG A 96 -7.01 -21.20 -27.50
N ALA A 97 -5.84 -21.80 -27.74
CA ALA A 97 -5.26 -21.93 -29.08
C ALA A 97 -5.85 -23.07 -29.92
N GLY A 98 -6.83 -23.80 -29.41
CA GLY A 98 -7.42 -24.93 -30.13
C GLY A 98 -6.40 -26.03 -30.46
N ALA A 99 -5.51 -26.38 -29.56
CA ALA A 99 -4.47 -27.37 -29.78
C ALA A 99 -5.07 -28.73 -30.22
N PRO A 100 -4.31 -29.57 -30.95
CA PRO A 100 -4.81 -30.89 -31.43
C PRO A 100 -5.39 -31.73 -30.28
N ALA A 101 -6.52 -32.40 -30.54
CA ALA A 101 -7.25 -33.20 -29.54
C ALA A 101 -6.39 -34.18 -28.75
N PRO A 102 -5.40 -34.90 -29.34
CA PRO A 102 -4.51 -35.77 -28.58
C PRO A 102 -3.66 -35.03 -27.57
N LEU A 103 -3.22 -33.79 -27.91
CA LEU A 103 -2.43 -32.95 -27.02
C LEU A 103 -3.27 -32.40 -25.86
N LEU A 104 -4.49 -31.93 -26.13
CA LEU A 104 -5.44 -31.53 -25.12
C LEU A 104 -5.79 -32.69 -24.17
N ALA A 105 -6.02 -33.89 -24.70
CA ALA A 105 -6.28 -35.08 -23.88
C ALA A 105 -5.09 -35.38 -22.94
N THR A 106 -3.86 -35.28 -23.44
CA THR A 106 -2.63 -35.49 -22.64
C THR A 106 -2.56 -34.54 -21.44
N VAL A 107 -2.73 -33.21 -21.64
CA VAL A 107 -2.64 -32.26 -20.55
C VAL A 107 -3.86 -32.32 -19.62
N SER A 108 -5.05 -32.65 -20.14
CA SER A 108 -6.26 -32.82 -19.33
C SER A 108 -6.22 -34.04 -18.42
N THR A 109 -5.43 -35.07 -18.78
CA THR A 109 -5.20 -36.24 -17.91
C THR A 109 -4.05 -36.07 -16.94
N GLY A 110 -3.47 -34.86 -16.84
CA GLY A 110 -2.49 -34.50 -15.82
C GLY A 110 -1.04 -34.47 -16.27
N ALA A 111 -0.75 -34.61 -17.57
CA ALA A 111 0.62 -34.40 -18.04
C ALA A 111 1.05 -32.93 -17.78
N PRO A 112 2.18 -32.69 -17.08
CA PRO A 112 2.61 -31.34 -16.82
C PRO A 112 2.94 -30.57 -18.10
N ALA A 113 2.36 -29.37 -18.24
CA ALA A 113 2.68 -28.42 -19.30
C ALA A 113 3.38 -27.19 -18.69
N THR A 114 4.17 -26.51 -19.50
CA THR A 114 4.80 -25.24 -19.13
C THR A 114 4.91 -24.31 -20.32
N LEU A 115 5.27 -23.03 -20.06
CA LEU A 115 5.51 -22.07 -21.12
C LEU A 115 6.87 -21.38 -20.96
N MET A 116 7.46 -20.97 -22.07
CA MET A 116 8.64 -20.10 -22.08
C MET A 116 8.18 -18.65 -21.88
N LEU A 117 8.75 -17.96 -20.88
CA LEU A 117 8.34 -16.59 -20.48
C LEU A 117 8.88 -15.47 -21.36
N ALA A 118 9.78 -15.80 -22.28
CA ALA A 118 10.30 -14.89 -23.30
C ALA A 118 10.25 -15.56 -24.67
N PRO A 119 10.04 -14.80 -25.76
CA PRO A 119 10.09 -15.32 -27.11
C PRO A 119 11.37 -16.14 -27.36
N ALA A 120 11.23 -17.29 -27.96
CA ALA A 120 12.30 -18.25 -28.14
C ALA A 120 13.01 -18.05 -29.49
N VAL A 121 14.30 -18.34 -29.50
CA VAL A 121 15.14 -18.33 -30.72
C VAL A 121 15.76 -19.71 -30.85
N ALA A 122 15.60 -20.34 -32.00
CA ALA A 122 16.21 -21.64 -32.28
C ALA A 122 17.74 -21.58 -32.16
N GLY A 123 18.35 -22.61 -31.58
CA GLY A 123 19.78 -22.68 -31.28
C GLY A 123 20.21 -21.87 -30.02
N ARG A 124 19.24 -21.28 -29.30
CA ARG A 124 19.51 -20.59 -28.03
C ARG A 124 18.80 -21.31 -26.88
N LEU A 125 19.59 -21.79 -25.92
CA LEU A 125 19.08 -22.36 -24.68
C LEU A 125 18.50 -21.27 -23.77
N GLN A 126 17.29 -21.51 -23.23
CA GLN A 126 16.64 -20.65 -22.25
C GLN A 126 16.19 -21.46 -21.03
N PRO A 127 16.30 -20.92 -19.80
CA PRO A 127 15.80 -21.60 -18.61
C PRO A 127 14.26 -21.55 -18.60
N VAL A 128 13.64 -22.71 -18.40
CA VAL A 128 12.17 -22.87 -18.35
C VAL A 128 11.80 -23.53 -17.04
N LEU A 129 11.01 -22.83 -16.23
CA LEU A 129 10.47 -23.35 -14.97
C LEU A 129 9.43 -24.43 -15.28
N GLY A 130 9.51 -25.56 -14.56
CA GLY A 130 8.71 -26.74 -14.86
C GLY A 130 9.24 -27.56 -16.06
N GLY A 131 10.23 -27.07 -16.81
CA GLY A 131 10.70 -27.68 -18.04
C GLY A 131 11.24 -29.11 -17.90
N ALA A 132 11.78 -29.47 -16.72
CA ALA A 132 12.29 -30.81 -16.47
C ALA A 132 11.18 -31.86 -16.24
N SER A 133 10.03 -31.45 -15.69
CA SER A 133 8.86 -32.31 -15.48
C SER A 133 7.85 -32.23 -16.63
N ALA A 134 7.92 -31.19 -17.48
CA ALA A 134 6.93 -30.93 -18.50
C ALA A 134 7.00 -31.96 -19.67
N GLN A 135 5.84 -32.50 -20.04
CA GLN A 135 5.65 -33.23 -21.28
C GLN A 135 5.38 -32.30 -22.48
N VAL A 136 4.82 -31.11 -22.20
CA VAL A 136 4.51 -30.10 -23.20
C VAL A 136 5.15 -28.76 -22.81
N VAL A 137 5.92 -28.14 -23.72
CA VAL A 137 6.45 -26.79 -23.56
C VAL A 137 5.85 -25.91 -24.65
N VAL A 138 5.16 -24.83 -24.23
CA VAL A 138 4.60 -23.84 -25.15
C VAL A 138 5.58 -22.68 -25.30
N ALA A 139 5.81 -22.21 -26.55
CA ALA A 139 6.73 -21.13 -26.85
C ALA A 139 6.25 -20.26 -28.01
N LEU A 140 6.59 -18.98 -28.00
CA LEU A 140 6.51 -18.11 -29.18
C LEU A 140 7.87 -18.13 -29.89
N VAL A 141 7.89 -18.55 -31.17
CA VAL A 141 9.11 -18.67 -32.01
C VAL A 141 8.90 -17.83 -33.27
N GLY A 142 9.52 -16.66 -33.34
CA GLY A 142 9.21 -15.70 -34.39
C GLY A 142 7.76 -15.21 -34.24
N ASP A 143 6.93 -15.53 -35.24
CA ASP A 143 5.51 -15.23 -35.28
C ASP A 143 4.60 -16.48 -35.11
N GLU A 144 5.19 -17.61 -34.69
CA GLU A 144 4.44 -18.88 -34.48
C GLU A 144 4.37 -19.21 -32.97
N LEU A 145 3.15 -19.48 -32.49
CA LEU A 145 2.91 -20.13 -31.21
C LEU A 145 3.01 -21.64 -31.39
N VAL A 146 3.90 -22.29 -30.68
CA VAL A 146 4.19 -23.72 -30.84
C VAL A 146 4.10 -24.49 -29.54
N ALA A 147 3.66 -25.76 -29.61
CA ALA A 147 3.82 -26.73 -28.55
C ALA A 147 4.90 -27.74 -28.94
N LEU A 148 5.82 -28.00 -28.01
CA LEU A 148 6.92 -28.97 -28.18
C LEU A 148 6.69 -30.18 -27.28
N THR A 149 6.72 -31.37 -27.87
CA THR A 149 6.50 -32.67 -27.21
C THR A 149 7.60 -33.66 -27.52
N GLY A 150 7.56 -34.84 -26.90
CA GLY A 150 8.44 -35.98 -27.25
C GLY A 150 9.89 -35.86 -26.81
N THR A 151 10.25 -34.87 -25.98
CA THR A 151 11.62 -34.68 -25.50
C THR A 151 11.66 -34.70 -23.96
N GLN A 152 12.38 -35.70 -23.40
CA GLN A 152 12.73 -35.66 -21.98
C GLN A 152 13.89 -34.68 -21.77
N ARG A 153 13.78 -33.81 -20.76
CA ARG A 153 14.74 -32.75 -20.50
C ARG A 153 15.41 -32.93 -19.14
N GLU A 154 16.72 -32.83 -19.13
CA GLU A 154 17.47 -32.86 -17.86
C GLU A 154 17.18 -31.64 -17.00
N ARG A 155 17.07 -31.87 -15.70
CA ARG A 155 16.95 -30.81 -14.71
C ARG A 155 18.26 -30.04 -14.59
N ALA A 156 18.20 -28.74 -14.84
CA ALA A 156 19.33 -27.85 -14.59
C ALA A 156 19.47 -27.58 -13.08
N ARG A 157 20.68 -27.61 -12.56
CA ARG A 157 20.97 -27.17 -11.19
C ARG A 157 20.58 -25.70 -11.04
N ASN A 158 19.80 -25.38 -10.03
CA ASN A 158 19.32 -24.01 -9.78
C ASN A 158 19.19 -23.73 -8.29
N ILE A 159 19.05 -22.46 -7.93
CA ILE A 159 19.06 -21.99 -6.53
C ILE A 159 17.97 -22.62 -5.65
N ALA A 160 16.85 -23.06 -6.23
CA ALA A 160 15.68 -23.56 -5.50
C ALA A 160 15.50 -25.08 -5.64
N ASP A 161 16.42 -25.77 -6.32
CA ASP A 161 16.29 -27.19 -6.70
C ASP A 161 14.95 -27.54 -7.37
N ALA A 162 14.34 -26.57 -8.07
CA ALA A 162 13.09 -26.72 -8.78
C ALA A 162 13.28 -27.43 -10.13
N ALA A 163 12.20 -27.86 -10.77
CA ALA A 163 12.18 -28.54 -12.06
C ALA A 163 12.47 -27.59 -13.25
N VAL A 164 13.59 -26.86 -13.20
CA VAL A 164 14.05 -26.01 -14.31
C VAL A 164 14.80 -26.85 -15.33
N ALA A 165 14.55 -26.65 -16.62
CA ALA A 165 15.36 -27.21 -17.71
C ALA A 165 15.86 -26.09 -18.63
N MET A 166 16.99 -26.33 -19.29
CA MET A 166 17.46 -25.51 -20.40
C MET A 166 16.82 -26.02 -21.68
N VAL A 167 15.99 -25.21 -22.34
CA VAL A 167 15.23 -25.60 -23.53
C VAL A 167 15.73 -24.83 -24.74
N ASP A 168 15.99 -25.59 -25.83
CA ASP A 168 16.19 -25.06 -27.19
C ASP A 168 14.98 -25.51 -28.04
N VAL A 169 14.27 -24.55 -28.59
CA VAL A 169 13.12 -24.82 -29.48
C VAL A 169 13.49 -25.43 -30.83
N GLY A 170 14.77 -25.41 -31.18
CA GLY A 170 15.32 -26.08 -32.38
C GLY A 170 15.79 -27.50 -32.12
N ALA A 171 15.75 -28.00 -30.87
CA ALA A 171 16.15 -29.36 -30.55
C ALA A 171 15.12 -30.40 -31.06
N ALA A 172 15.55 -31.68 -31.19
CA ALA A 172 14.71 -32.78 -31.63
C ALA A 172 13.47 -32.96 -30.73
N GLY A 173 12.34 -33.25 -31.35
CA GLY A 173 11.04 -33.44 -30.74
C GLY A 173 9.93 -33.15 -31.75
N GLU A 174 8.70 -33.41 -31.38
CA GLU A 174 7.55 -33.06 -32.22
C GLU A 174 7.18 -31.59 -31.95
N ARG A 175 6.93 -30.84 -33.02
CA ARG A 175 6.51 -29.45 -33.00
C ARG A 175 5.13 -29.28 -33.58
N HIS A 176 4.21 -28.76 -32.80
CA HIS A 176 2.84 -28.47 -33.22
C HIS A 176 2.67 -26.97 -33.30
N VAL A 177 2.38 -26.42 -34.47
CA VAL A 177 2.02 -24.99 -34.65
C VAL A 177 0.57 -24.83 -34.19
N LEU A 178 0.35 -23.96 -33.22
CA LEU A 178 -0.95 -23.70 -32.61
C LEU A 178 -1.64 -22.47 -33.21
N ALA A 179 -0.86 -21.40 -33.48
CA ALA A 179 -1.32 -20.17 -34.11
C ALA A 179 -0.14 -19.47 -34.79
N THR A 180 -0.43 -18.49 -35.68
CA THR A 180 0.59 -17.75 -36.41
C THR A 180 0.27 -16.25 -36.42
N GLY A 181 1.28 -15.40 -36.65
CA GLY A 181 1.14 -13.94 -36.80
C GLY A 181 0.58 -13.26 -35.53
N ALA A 182 -0.35 -12.33 -35.75
CA ALA A 182 -0.91 -11.52 -34.66
C ALA A 182 -1.67 -12.37 -33.61
N GLU A 183 -2.35 -13.43 -34.04
CA GLU A 183 -3.06 -14.34 -33.14
C GLU A 183 -2.09 -15.05 -32.18
N ALA A 184 -0.98 -15.56 -32.68
CA ALA A 184 0.07 -16.20 -31.88
C ALA A 184 0.62 -15.24 -30.83
N THR A 185 0.91 -13.99 -31.22
CA THR A 185 1.40 -12.95 -30.32
C THR A 185 0.37 -12.62 -29.24
N THR A 186 -0.90 -12.40 -29.62
CA THR A 186 -1.99 -12.07 -28.70
C THR A 186 -2.20 -13.16 -27.63
N LEU A 187 -2.29 -14.42 -28.05
CA LEU A 187 -2.47 -15.56 -27.15
C LEU A 187 -1.28 -15.71 -26.18
N TYR A 188 -0.06 -15.58 -26.70
CA TYR A 188 1.16 -15.67 -25.91
C TYR A 188 1.29 -14.54 -24.89
N GLU A 189 1.07 -13.30 -25.29
CA GLU A 189 1.13 -12.13 -24.39
C GLU A 189 0.11 -12.27 -23.26
N ALA A 190 -1.14 -12.62 -23.56
CA ALA A 190 -2.17 -12.83 -22.55
C ALA A 190 -1.77 -13.91 -21.53
N ALA A 191 -1.16 -15.01 -21.99
CA ALA A 191 -0.68 -16.06 -21.11
C ALA A 191 0.49 -15.60 -20.22
N VAL A 192 1.44 -14.80 -20.75
CA VAL A 192 2.54 -14.25 -19.95
C VAL A 192 2.04 -13.25 -18.91
N GLU A 193 1.03 -12.41 -19.23
CA GLU A 193 0.42 -11.50 -18.27
C GLU A 193 -0.37 -12.29 -17.19
N GLU A 194 -1.06 -13.38 -17.55
CA GLU A 194 -1.70 -14.28 -16.59
C GLU A 194 -0.66 -14.88 -15.63
N TRP A 195 0.45 -15.38 -16.15
CA TRP A 195 1.55 -15.90 -15.34
C TRP A 195 2.12 -14.82 -14.39
N ARG A 196 2.28 -13.59 -14.86
CA ARG A 196 2.81 -12.48 -14.04
C ARG A 196 1.93 -12.16 -12.84
N VAL A 197 0.62 -12.04 -13.04
CA VAL A 197 -0.29 -11.69 -11.94
C VAL A 197 -0.42 -12.84 -10.95
N LEU A 198 -0.47 -14.09 -11.39
CA LEU A 198 -0.50 -15.26 -10.52
C LEU A 198 0.82 -15.42 -9.73
N THR A 199 1.97 -15.17 -10.36
CA THR A 199 3.27 -15.20 -9.68
C THR A 199 3.40 -14.07 -8.68
N ALA A 200 2.84 -12.89 -8.95
CA ALA A 200 2.83 -11.78 -7.99
C ALA A 200 2.10 -12.16 -6.69
N VAL A 201 0.94 -12.78 -6.79
CA VAL A 201 0.17 -13.26 -5.62
C VAL A 201 0.91 -14.40 -4.90
N HIS A 202 1.49 -15.33 -5.65
CA HIS A 202 2.30 -16.42 -5.10
C HIS A 202 3.47 -15.91 -4.27
N LEU A 203 4.22 -14.92 -4.78
CA LEU A 203 5.32 -14.29 -4.05
C LEU A 203 4.82 -13.57 -2.79
N ALA A 204 3.66 -12.91 -2.84
CA ALA A 204 3.06 -12.28 -1.66
C ALA A 204 2.71 -13.31 -0.58
N GLY A 205 2.09 -14.43 -0.96
CA GLY A 205 1.79 -15.54 -0.06
C GLY A 205 3.04 -16.17 0.55
N LEU A 206 4.06 -16.44 -0.26
CA LEU A 206 5.35 -16.97 0.15
C LEU A 206 6.04 -16.05 1.18
N GLY A 207 6.13 -14.75 0.87
CA GLY A 207 6.75 -13.76 1.75
C GLY A 207 6.00 -13.61 3.07
N ARG A 208 4.66 -13.55 3.02
CA ARG A 208 3.82 -13.47 4.23
C ARG A 208 4.05 -14.67 5.15
N ARG A 209 4.09 -15.89 4.61
CA ARG A 209 4.34 -17.09 5.40
C ARG A 209 5.74 -17.13 6.00
N ALA A 210 6.76 -16.72 5.25
CA ALA A 210 8.13 -16.61 5.77
C ALA A 210 8.20 -15.64 6.96
N LEU A 211 7.50 -14.51 6.90
CA LEU A 211 7.41 -13.54 8.00
C LEU A 211 6.67 -14.11 9.22
N GLU A 212 5.57 -14.83 9.02
CA GLU A 212 4.83 -15.51 10.11
C GLU A 212 5.71 -16.54 10.84
N MET A 213 6.47 -17.35 10.10
CA MET A 213 7.42 -18.31 10.68
C MET A 213 8.50 -17.60 11.50
N ALA A 214 9.05 -16.51 10.97
CA ALA A 214 10.07 -15.74 11.67
C ALA A 214 9.50 -15.00 12.90
N ALA A 215 8.27 -14.50 12.82
CA ALA A 215 7.60 -13.89 13.95
C ALA A 215 7.36 -14.90 15.09
N ALA A 216 6.86 -16.09 14.77
CA ALA A 216 6.67 -17.18 15.73
C ALA A 216 8.00 -17.55 16.41
N TYR A 217 9.06 -17.78 15.62
CA TYR A 217 10.40 -18.08 16.16
C TYR A 217 10.91 -16.96 17.09
N SER A 218 10.67 -15.69 16.72
CA SER A 218 11.10 -14.53 17.51
C SER A 218 10.36 -14.39 18.85
N GLY A 219 9.16 -14.97 18.94
CA GLY A 219 8.34 -15.07 20.14
C GLY A 219 8.76 -16.17 21.10
N GLU A 220 9.65 -17.06 20.69
CA GLU A 220 10.15 -18.19 21.51
C GLU A 220 11.62 -18.02 21.87
N ARG A 221 12.44 -17.57 20.92
CA ARG A 221 13.89 -17.44 21.07
C ARG A 221 14.26 -16.30 22.00
N LYS A 222 15.14 -16.55 22.96
CA LYS A 222 15.69 -15.55 23.89
C LYS A 222 17.16 -15.26 23.59
N ALA A 223 17.53 -13.99 23.71
CA ALA A 223 18.89 -13.48 23.74
C ALA A 223 18.97 -12.36 24.78
N TYR A 224 20.08 -12.24 25.50
CA TYR A 224 20.24 -11.22 26.55
C TYR A 224 19.10 -11.21 27.59
N GLY A 225 18.55 -12.38 27.89
CA GLY A 225 17.48 -12.55 28.89
C GLY A 225 16.07 -12.17 28.42
N THR A 226 15.88 -11.74 27.17
CA THR A 226 14.57 -11.35 26.63
C THR A 226 14.27 -12.04 25.28
N LEU A 227 13.01 -12.01 24.84
CA LEU A 227 12.60 -12.52 23.53
C LEU A 227 13.20 -11.67 22.43
N ILE A 228 13.76 -12.30 21.38
CA ILE A 228 14.43 -11.56 20.31
C ILE A 228 13.48 -10.68 19.52
N GLY A 229 12.20 -11.04 19.42
CA GLY A 229 11.17 -10.24 18.75
C GLY A 229 10.86 -8.91 19.45
N SER A 230 11.30 -8.70 20.71
CA SER A 230 11.16 -7.41 21.39
C SER A 230 12.23 -6.38 20.98
N PHE A 231 13.28 -6.80 20.27
CA PHE A 231 14.29 -5.86 19.75
C PHE A 231 13.79 -5.18 18.49
N GLN A 232 13.78 -3.85 18.47
CA GLN A 232 13.36 -3.04 17.30
C GLN A 232 14.17 -3.38 16.06
N GLY A 233 15.46 -3.70 16.18
CA GLY A 233 16.31 -4.15 15.06
C GLY A 233 15.85 -5.44 14.39
N ILE A 234 14.96 -6.22 15.00
CA ILE A 234 14.29 -7.40 14.44
C ILE A 234 12.85 -7.05 14.05
N ALA A 235 12.10 -6.42 14.95
CA ALA A 235 10.67 -6.14 14.77
C ALA A 235 10.39 -5.15 13.62
N HIS A 236 11.16 -4.06 13.51
CA HIS A 236 10.88 -3.00 12.53
C HIS A 236 11.08 -3.45 11.08
N PRO A 237 12.20 -4.11 10.70
CA PRO A 237 12.33 -4.64 9.33
C PRO A 237 11.26 -5.69 8.96
N MET A 238 10.76 -6.45 9.94
CA MET A 238 9.67 -7.39 9.74
C MET A 238 8.34 -6.66 9.49
N ALA A 239 8.10 -5.54 10.18
CA ALA A 239 6.92 -4.70 9.96
C ALA A 239 6.93 -4.09 8.55
N ASP A 240 8.06 -3.53 8.10
CA ASP A 240 8.21 -2.99 6.75
C ASP A 240 7.96 -4.08 5.69
N ALA A 241 8.48 -5.28 5.90
CA ALA A 241 8.27 -6.40 5.00
C ALA A 241 6.80 -6.87 4.98
N ALA A 242 6.09 -6.85 6.13
CA ALA A 242 4.67 -7.19 6.18
C ALA A 242 3.82 -6.21 5.37
N ILE A 243 4.10 -4.90 5.46
CA ILE A 243 3.45 -3.88 4.62
C ILE A 243 3.66 -4.19 3.13
N ALA A 244 4.92 -4.51 2.77
CA ALA A 244 5.26 -4.78 1.38
C ALA A 244 4.53 -6.01 0.81
N MET A 245 4.38 -7.08 1.60
CA MET A 245 3.66 -8.29 1.19
C MET A 245 2.14 -8.06 1.11
N ASP A 246 1.56 -7.32 2.03
CA ASP A 246 0.16 -6.91 1.96
C ASP A 246 -0.11 -6.04 0.72
N GLY A 247 0.77 -5.08 0.45
CA GLY A 247 0.73 -4.26 -0.77
C GLY A 247 0.84 -5.09 -2.04
N ALA A 248 1.70 -6.11 -2.07
CA ALA A 248 1.87 -7.01 -3.21
C ALA A 248 0.58 -7.80 -3.52
N LYS A 249 -0.05 -8.36 -2.49
CA LYS A 249 -1.35 -9.05 -2.62
C LYS A 249 -2.43 -8.13 -3.17
N LEU A 250 -2.59 -6.95 -2.55
CA LEU A 250 -3.63 -6.00 -2.94
C LEU A 250 -3.42 -5.43 -4.35
N LEU A 251 -2.16 -5.18 -4.77
CA LEU A 251 -1.88 -4.75 -6.14
C LEU A 251 -2.26 -5.83 -7.17
N ALA A 252 -1.96 -7.09 -6.89
CA ALA A 252 -2.32 -8.18 -7.77
C ALA A 252 -3.85 -8.37 -7.85
N TRP A 253 -4.56 -8.27 -6.73
CA TRP A 253 -6.02 -8.27 -6.70
C TRP A 253 -6.61 -7.10 -7.50
N ARG A 254 -6.03 -5.91 -7.36
CA ARG A 254 -6.44 -4.74 -8.14
C ARG A 254 -6.19 -4.94 -9.64
N ALA A 255 -5.07 -5.56 -10.01
CA ALA A 255 -4.80 -5.87 -11.41
C ALA A 255 -5.86 -6.82 -11.99
N ILE A 256 -6.23 -7.87 -11.25
CA ILE A 256 -7.30 -8.81 -11.64
C ILE A 256 -8.65 -8.10 -11.78
N ALA A 257 -9.03 -7.29 -10.78
CA ALA A 257 -10.26 -6.51 -10.83
C ALA A 257 -10.28 -5.53 -12.03
N SER A 258 -9.13 -4.94 -12.35
CA SER A 258 -8.99 -4.03 -13.51
C SER A 258 -9.16 -4.74 -14.84
N ILE A 259 -8.67 -5.98 -14.96
CA ILE A 259 -8.90 -6.80 -16.16
C ILE A 259 -10.41 -7.07 -16.32
N ALA A 260 -11.07 -7.51 -15.24
CA ALA A 260 -12.50 -7.81 -15.25
C ALA A 260 -13.35 -6.57 -15.60
N ALA A 261 -12.94 -5.38 -15.15
CA ALA A 261 -13.61 -4.11 -15.44
C ALA A 261 -13.29 -3.55 -16.84
N GLY A 262 -12.36 -4.14 -17.60
CA GLY A 262 -11.91 -3.60 -18.86
C GLY A 262 -11.15 -2.27 -18.76
N ASP A 263 -10.49 -2.04 -17.62
CA ASP A 263 -9.75 -0.80 -17.36
C ASP A 263 -8.50 -0.69 -18.27
N GLU A 264 -8.32 0.46 -18.90
CA GLU A 264 -7.18 0.72 -19.82
C GLU A 264 -5.83 0.57 -19.12
N LEU A 265 -5.77 0.75 -17.79
CA LEU A 265 -4.55 0.61 -16.99
C LEU A 265 -4.26 -0.83 -16.54
N ALA A 266 -5.12 -1.81 -16.86
CA ALA A 266 -4.97 -3.18 -16.38
C ALA A 266 -3.58 -3.77 -16.72
N GLY A 267 -3.09 -3.59 -17.94
CA GLY A 267 -1.77 -4.04 -18.35
C GLY A 267 -0.63 -3.38 -17.56
N ALA A 268 -0.74 -2.09 -17.25
CA ALA A 268 0.22 -1.38 -16.40
C ALA A 268 0.18 -1.91 -14.97
N ARG A 269 -1.01 -2.16 -14.42
CA ARG A 269 -1.19 -2.69 -13.05
C ARG A 269 -0.62 -4.10 -12.89
N ILE A 270 -0.72 -4.97 -13.91
CA ILE A 270 -0.05 -6.28 -13.89
C ILE A 270 1.48 -6.12 -13.79
N ALA A 271 2.06 -5.25 -14.61
CA ALA A 271 3.49 -4.99 -14.58
C ALA A 271 3.94 -4.42 -13.22
N MET A 272 3.16 -3.51 -12.64
CA MET A 272 3.39 -2.93 -11.31
C MET A 272 3.31 -4.01 -10.21
N ALA A 273 2.28 -4.86 -10.23
CA ALA A 273 2.09 -5.92 -9.24
C ALA A 273 3.25 -6.92 -9.26
N TYR A 274 3.66 -7.38 -10.45
CA TYR A 274 4.77 -8.32 -10.56
C TYR A 274 6.10 -7.68 -10.20
N TRP A 275 6.36 -6.44 -10.65
CA TRP A 275 7.58 -5.72 -10.25
C TRP A 275 7.67 -5.55 -8.74
N TRP A 276 6.58 -5.06 -8.10
CA TRP A 276 6.55 -4.84 -6.66
C TRP A 276 6.76 -6.13 -5.87
N SER A 277 6.08 -7.22 -6.26
CA SER A 277 6.22 -8.52 -5.61
C SER A 277 7.65 -9.07 -5.76
N ALA A 278 8.22 -9.03 -6.97
CA ALA A 278 9.58 -9.51 -7.23
C ALA A 278 10.67 -8.66 -6.55
N HIS A 279 10.46 -7.34 -6.42
CA HIS A 279 11.37 -6.43 -5.75
C HIS A 279 11.32 -6.57 -4.22
N SER A 280 10.13 -6.60 -3.64
CA SER A 280 9.93 -6.55 -2.20
C SER A 280 10.12 -7.90 -1.50
N ILE A 281 9.89 -9.01 -2.20
CA ILE A 281 10.05 -10.35 -1.63
C ILE A 281 11.47 -10.61 -1.09
N ASP A 282 12.48 -10.04 -1.75
CA ASP A 282 13.87 -10.19 -1.34
C ASP A 282 14.11 -9.73 0.10
N GLN A 283 13.57 -8.57 0.46
CA GLN A 283 13.69 -8.04 1.82
C GLN A 283 12.89 -8.89 2.81
N ALA A 284 11.69 -9.34 2.44
CA ALA A 284 10.85 -10.16 3.31
C ALA A 284 11.56 -11.47 3.70
N VAL A 285 12.03 -12.24 2.71
CA VAL A 285 12.70 -13.52 2.99
C VAL A 285 14.07 -13.32 3.64
N LYS A 286 14.81 -12.26 3.29
CA LYS A 286 16.08 -11.91 3.93
C LYS A 286 15.89 -11.64 5.44
N HIS A 287 14.91 -10.83 5.81
CA HIS A 287 14.65 -10.52 7.21
C HIS A 287 14.11 -11.73 7.95
N ALA A 288 13.28 -12.55 7.31
CA ALA A 288 12.82 -13.81 7.88
C ALA A 288 14.01 -14.75 8.20
N VAL A 289 14.90 -15.04 7.24
CA VAL A 289 16.10 -15.85 7.44
C VAL A 289 17.00 -15.27 8.54
N ARG A 290 17.26 -13.96 8.52
CA ARG A 290 18.09 -13.28 9.54
C ARG A 290 17.53 -13.40 10.95
N THR A 291 16.21 -13.43 11.11
CA THR A 291 15.56 -13.60 12.43
C THR A 291 15.88 -14.95 13.05
N PHE A 292 16.02 -15.99 12.25
CA PHE A 292 16.51 -17.31 12.71
C PHE A 292 18.00 -17.33 13.06
N GLY A 293 18.77 -16.29 12.67
CA GLY A 293 20.22 -16.26 12.91
C GLY A 293 20.96 -17.38 12.17
N GLY A 294 21.93 -18.03 12.81
CA GLY A 294 22.68 -19.14 12.22
C GLY A 294 21.81 -20.32 11.77
N TYR A 295 20.69 -20.56 12.43
CA TYR A 295 19.73 -21.60 12.04
C TYR A 295 19.05 -21.29 10.70
N GLY A 296 18.84 -20.01 10.37
CA GLY A 296 18.17 -19.61 9.12
C GLY A 296 18.97 -19.95 7.86
N VAL A 297 20.29 -20.15 7.97
CA VAL A 297 21.16 -20.55 6.85
C VAL A 297 21.44 -22.05 6.83
N SER A 298 20.96 -22.81 7.83
CA SER A 298 21.03 -24.27 7.84
C SER A 298 19.97 -24.89 6.96
N LEU A 299 20.33 -25.93 6.20
CA LEU A 299 19.39 -26.68 5.37
C LEU A 299 18.37 -27.50 6.20
N GLU A 300 18.60 -27.67 7.51
CA GLU A 300 17.68 -28.36 8.41
C GLU A 300 16.41 -27.56 8.71
N TYR A 301 16.48 -26.21 8.63
CA TYR A 301 15.35 -25.32 8.87
C TYR A 301 14.62 -24.97 7.56
N ASP A 302 13.30 -24.90 7.63
CA ASP A 302 12.47 -24.69 6.43
C ASP A 302 12.57 -23.27 5.85
N ILE A 303 12.95 -22.28 6.67
CA ILE A 303 12.96 -20.88 6.23
C ILE A 303 13.87 -20.62 5.02
N GLN A 304 14.96 -21.40 4.83
CA GLN A 304 15.83 -21.27 3.67
C GLN A 304 15.15 -21.73 2.36
N LEU A 305 14.15 -22.62 2.44
CA LEU A 305 13.36 -23.05 1.28
C LEU A 305 12.59 -21.86 0.68
N TYR A 306 12.00 -21.02 1.54
CA TYR A 306 11.32 -19.79 1.16
C TYR A 306 12.26 -18.80 0.50
N PHE A 307 13.44 -18.59 1.06
CA PHE A 307 14.46 -17.71 0.47
C PHE A 307 14.86 -18.16 -0.94
N ARG A 308 15.17 -19.43 -1.10
CA ARG A 308 15.64 -19.99 -2.37
C ARG A 308 14.56 -19.95 -3.46
N ARG A 309 13.31 -20.30 -3.11
CA ARG A 309 12.17 -20.26 -4.02
C ARG A 309 11.82 -18.82 -4.42
N ALA A 310 11.83 -17.88 -3.48
CA ALA A 310 11.60 -16.47 -3.74
C ALA A 310 12.60 -15.91 -4.76
N LYS A 311 13.90 -16.23 -4.60
CA LYS A 311 14.95 -15.81 -5.54
C LYS A 311 14.73 -16.35 -6.95
N LEU A 312 14.36 -17.62 -7.07
CA LEU A 312 14.08 -18.21 -8.38
C LEU A 312 12.90 -17.50 -9.07
N LEU A 313 11.76 -17.42 -8.40
CA LEU A 313 10.52 -16.90 -9.00
C LEU A 313 10.59 -15.39 -9.32
N ALA A 314 11.29 -14.61 -8.49
CA ALA A 314 11.46 -13.19 -8.75
C ALA A 314 12.36 -12.91 -9.98
N LEU A 315 13.24 -13.84 -10.36
CA LEU A 315 14.28 -13.60 -11.36
C LEU A 315 14.17 -14.46 -12.62
N ILE A 316 13.33 -15.51 -12.63
CA ILE A 316 13.24 -16.45 -13.76
C ILE A 316 12.79 -15.77 -15.07
N ALA A 317 11.96 -14.73 -14.97
CA ALA A 317 11.54 -13.92 -16.11
C ALA A 317 12.53 -12.80 -16.50
N GLY A 318 13.72 -12.76 -15.87
CA GLY A 318 14.74 -11.75 -16.09
C GLY A 318 14.87 -10.72 -14.96
N ASN A 319 15.64 -9.66 -15.19
CA ASN A 319 15.81 -8.59 -14.21
C ASN A 319 14.49 -7.81 -14.02
N PRO A 320 13.90 -7.79 -12.79
CA PRO A 320 12.66 -7.07 -12.53
C PRO A 320 12.72 -5.57 -12.85
N ASP A 321 13.86 -4.91 -12.71
CA ASP A 321 13.97 -3.47 -12.97
C ASP A 321 13.64 -3.08 -14.42
N ARG A 322 13.77 -4.02 -15.37
CA ARG A 322 13.30 -3.82 -16.76
C ARG A 322 11.77 -3.75 -16.89
N LEU A 323 11.04 -4.20 -15.87
CA LEU A 323 9.59 -4.04 -15.85
C LEU A 323 9.18 -2.58 -15.61
N LEU A 324 10.02 -1.76 -14.97
CA LEU A 324 9.77 -0.32 -14.84
C LEU A 324 9.72 0.37 -16.21
N ASP A 325 10.55 -0.08 -17.17
CA ASP A 325 10.49 0.42 -18.55
C ASP A 325 9.11 0.09 -19.18
N ARG A 326 8.56 -1.10 -18.93
CA ARG A 326 7.21 -1.48 -19.38
C ARG A 326 6.10 -0.72 -18.64
N VAL A 327 6.27 -0.49 -17.33
CA VAL A 327 5.34 0.35 -16.58
C VAL A 327 5.27 1.74 -17.19
N ALA A 328 6.42 2.35 -17.47
CA ALA A 328 6.51 3.66 -18.13
C ALA A 328 5.83 3.66 -19.50
N ALA A 329 6.17 2.70 -20.36
CA ALA A 329 5.62 2.58 -21.70
C ALA A 329 4.08 2.40 -21.70
N ARG A 330 3.56 1.58 -20.78
CA ARG A 330 2.11 1.35 -20.64
C ARG A 330 1.36 2.53 -20.03
N LEU A 331 2.00 3.31 -19.15
CA LEU A 331 1.38 4.47 -18.53
C LEU A 331 1.44 5.72 -19.44
N TRP A 332 2.53 5.92 -20.15
CA TRP A 332 2.82 7.22 -20.77
C TRP A 332 3.01 7.18 -22.29
N ASP A 333 3.42 6.04 -22.86
CA ASP A 333 3.69 5.91 -24.30
C ASP A 333 2.55 5.18 -25.05
N GLY A 334 1.51 4.74 -24.32
CA GLY A 334 0.35 4.07 -24.91
C GLY A 334 0.60 2.63 -25.35
N GLU A 335 1.67 1.96 -24.85
CA GLU A 335 1.90 0.55 -25.10
C GLU A 335 0.71 -0.27 -24.60
N LYS A 336 0.11 -1.05 -25.50
CA LYS A 336 -0.97 -1.98 -25.20
C LYS A 336 -0.44 -3.41 -25.22
N VAL A 337 -1.03 -4.26 -24.40
CA VAL A 337 -0.70 -5.69 -24.30
C VAL A 337 -2.00 -6.48 -24.27
N ALA A 338 -1.99 -7.68 -24.84
CA ALA A 338 -3.12 -8.59 -24.72
C ALA A 338 -3.26 -9.06 -23.27
N LEU A 339 -4.50 -9.08 -22.78
CA LEU A 339 -4.83 -9.43 -21.40
C LEU A 339 -5.54 -10.79 -21.33
N PRO A 340 -5.36 -11.55 -20.22
CA PRO A 340 -6.13 -12.76 -20.00
C PRO A 340 -7.60 -12.43 -19.72
N ASP A 341 -8.48 -13.38 -19.94
CA ASP A 341 -9.86 -13.30 -19.47
C ASP A 341 -9.90 -13.50 -17.95
N ALA A 342 -10.40 -12.49 -17.21
CA ALA A 342 -10.49 -12.57 -15.75
C ALA A 342 -11.70 -13.40 -15.28
N GLY A 343 -12.76 -13.50 -16.09
CA GLY A 343 -14.05 -14.01 -15.64
C GLY A 343 -14.73 -13.08 -14.62
N PRO A 344 -15.75 -13.57 -13.92
CA PRO A 344 -16.42 -12.80 -12.88
C PRO A 344 -15.47 -12.59 -11.69
N VAL A 345 -15.41 -11.34 -11.20
CA VAL A 345 -14.59 -10.93 -10.06
C VAL A 345 -15.44 -10.00 -9.19
N GLU A 346 -15.63 -10.35 -7.92
CA GLU A 346 -16.41 -9.56 -6.96
C GLU A 346 -15.57 -8.49 -6.25
N ILE A 347 -14.24 -8.64 -6.24
CA ILE A 347 -13.32 -7.66 -5.67
C ILE A 347 -13.36 -6.35 -6.47
N GLU A 348 -13.68 -5.26 -5.78
CA GLU A 348 -13.83 -3.94 -6.38
C GLU A 348 -13.07 -2.88 -5.57
N PHE A 349 -12.18 -2.14 -6.22
CA PHE A 349 -11.40 -1.08 -5.61
C PHE A 349 -11.98 0.32 -5.84
N GLU A 350 -12.94 0.50 -6.72
CA GLU A 350 -13.47 1.82 -7.08
C GLU A 350 -14.33 2.42 -5.94
N TRP A 351 -14.30 3.75 -5.82
CA TRP A 351 -15.04 4.47 -4.78
C TRP A 351 -16.55 4.43 -4.98
N GLY A 352 -17.00 4.21 -6.23
CA GLY A 352 -18.38 4.18 -6.66
C GLY A 352 -18.90 5.53 -7.14
N GLU A 353 -19.99 5.50 -7.93
CA GLU A 353 -20.54 6.65 -8.65
C GLU A 353 -20.84 7.87 -7.77
N ARG A 354 -21.36 7.65 -6.54
CA ARG A 354 -21.64 8.76 -5.61
C ARG A 354 -20.39 9.50 -5.18
N ALA A 355 -19.32 8.77 -4.93
CA ALA A 355 -18.05 9.34 -4.53
C ALA A 355 -17.39 10.11 -5.68
N GLU A 356 -17.46 9.57 -6.89
CA GLU A 356 -16.98 10.25 -8.11
C GLU A 356 -17.78 11.53 -8.42
N ALA A 357 -19.09 11.47 -8.28
CA ALA A 357 -19.95 12.65 -8.46
C ALA A 357 -19.63 13.75 -7.43
N TYR A 358 -19.34 13.37 -6.18
CA TYR A 358 -18.91 14.32 -5.17
C TYR A 358 -17.52 14.89 -5.47
N ALA A 359 -16.56 14.08 -5.90
CA ALA A 359 -15.24 14.55 -6.35
C ALA A 359 -15.35 15.54 -7.52
N ALA A 360 -16.23 15.27 -8.47
CA ALA A 360 -16.52 16.19 -9.58
C ALA A 360 -17.12 17.52 -9.09
N LYS A 361 -18.03 17.48 -8.10
CA LYS A 361 -18.58 18.70 -7.46
C LYS A 361 -17.48 19.52 -6.80
N VAL A 362 -16.58 18.87 -6.06
CA VAL A 362 -15.42 19.54 -5.43
C VAL A 362 -14.52 20.16 -6.50
N ARG A 363 -14.20 19.44 -7.56
CA ARG A 363 -13.40 19.95 -8.68
C ARG A 363 -14.01 21.22 -9.26
N ALA A 364 -15.29 21.19 -9.62
CA ALA A 364 -15.98 22.36 -10.19
C ALA A 364 -15.99 23.55 -9.24
N PHE A 365 -16.17 23.33 -7.95
CA PHE A 365 -16.09 24.40 -6.94
C PHE A 365 -14.68 25.03 -6.89
N VAL A 366 -13.63 24.21 -6.86
CA VAL A 366 -12.26 24.71 -6.80
C VAL A 366 -11.89 25.46 -8.08
N GLU A 367 -12.18 24.91 -9.25
CA GLU A 367 -11.95 25.58 -10.55
C GLU A 367 -12.62 26.95 -10.63
N GLY A 368 -13.82 27.07 -10.09
CA GLY A 368 -14.58 28.35 -10.09
C GLY A 368 -14.13 29.37 -9.04
N ASN A 369 -13.39 28.96 -7.99
CA ASN A 369 -13.08 29.85 -6.85
C ASN A 369 -11.59 29.96 -6.51
N MET A 370 -10.72 29.08 -7.03
CA MET A 370 -9.28 29.09 -6.75
C MET A 370 -8.56 30.12 -7.64
N THR A 371 -8.36 31.31 -7.11
CA THR A 371 -7.58 32.36 -7.76
C THR A 371 -6.10 32.25 -7.44
N ASP A 372 -5.25 32.99 -8.16
CA ASP A 372 -3.81 33.06 -7.85
C ASP A 372 -3.56 33.71 -6.48
N GLU A 373 -4.41 34.66 -6.06
CA GLU A 373 -4.37 35.25 -4.72
C GLU A 373 -4.63 34.18 -3.65
N VAL A 374 -5.62 33.34 -3.83
CA VAL A 374 -5.91 32.21 -2.93
C VAL A 374 -4.71 31.30 -2.86
N ARG A 375 -4.16 30.86 -4.01
CA ARG A 375 -2.99 29.97 -4.06
C ARG A 375 -1.78 30.55 -3.37
N ALA A 376 -1.49 31.84 -3.54
CA ALA A 376 -0.34 32.51 -2.91
C ALA A 376 -0.41 32.49 -1.38
N LYS A 377 -1.62 32.56 -0.79
CA LYS A 377 -1.82 32.49 0.66
C LYS A 377 -1.81 31.07 1.23
N MET A 378 -1.92 30.05 0.38
CA MET A 378 -1.97 28.66 0.79
C MET A 378 -0.58 28.04 1.05
N HIS A 379 0.51 28.74 0.70
CA HIS A 379 1.84 28.27 0.98
C HIS A 379 2.14 28.27 2.49
N HIS A 380 2.76 27.22 2.99
CA HIS A 380 3.02 27.03 4.44
C HIS A 380 3.90 28.12 5.07
N SER A 381 4.81 28.75 4.31
CA SER A 381 5.63 29.85 4.78
C SER A 381 4.89 31.19 4.92
N THR A 382 3.64 31.26 4.45
CA THR A 382 2.74 32.41 4.58
C THR A 382 1.73 32.16 5.71
N THR A 383 0.44 32.45 5.49
CA THR A 383 -0.62 32.12 6.46
C THR A 383 -1.03 30.65 6.40
N GLY A 384 -0.77 29.97 5.27
CA GLY A 384 -1.22 28.60 5.02
C GLY A 384 -2.74 28.44 4.92
N HIS A 385 -3.48 29.56 4.81
CA HIS A 385 -4.94 29.58 4.81
C HIS A 385 -5.50 30.84 4.14
N HIS A 386 -6.68 30.75 3.54
CA HIS A 386 -7.43 31.87 2.97
C HIS A 386 -8.87 31.87 3.50
N ALA A 387 -9.18 32.74 4.45
CA ALA A 387 -10.47 32.77 5.16
C ALA A 387 -11.67 32.89 4.23
N GLY A 388 -11.61 33.78 3.21
CA GLY A 388 -12.71 33.97 2.26
C GLY A 388 -13.02 32.75 1.40
N PHE A 389 -12.00 31.99 0.98
CA PHE A 389 -12.19 30.74 0.26
C PHE A 389 -12.75 29.64 1.19
N HIS A 390 -12.22 29.55 2.40
CA HIS A 390 -12.72 28.62 3.42
C HIS A 390 -14.19 28.87 3.77
N LYS A 391 -14.58 30.14 3.93
CA LYS A 391 -15.99 30.51 4.14
C LYS A 391 -16.90 30.05 3.01
N LYS A 392 -16.50 30.29 1.76
CA LYS A 392 -17.25 29.79 0.57
C LYS A 392 -17.36 28.27 0.55
N MET A 393 -16.29 27.56 0.95
CA MET A 393 -16.33 26.07 1.09
C MET A 393 -17.37 25.65 2.13
N ALA A 394 -17.40 26.33 3.29
CA ALA A 394 -18.35 26.03 4.35
C ALA A 394 -19.79 26.30 3.89
N GLU A 395 -20.06 27.41 3.24
CA GLU A 395 -21.36 27.77 2.65
C GLU A 395 -21.81 26.76 1.58
N ALA A 396 -20.86 26.24 0.77
CA ALA A 396 -21.14 25.21 -0.21
C ALA A 396 -21.30 23.78 0.40
N GLY A 397 -21.10 23.61 1.72
CA GLY A 397 -21.15 22.33 2.41
C GLY A 397 -19.96 21.42 2.14
N LEU A 398 -18.81 21.99 1.72
CA LEU A 398 -17.60 21.24 1.33
C LEU A 398 -16.48 21.26 2.36
N ALA A 399 -16.56 22.11 3.40
CA ALA A 399 -15.48 22.26 4.38
C ALA A 399 -15.32 21.04 5.29
N PHE A 400 -16.41 20.51 5.81
CA PHE A 400 -16.44 19.42 6.80
C PHE A 400 -17.55 18.42 6.46
N PRO A 401 -17.44 17.68 5.37
CA PRO A 401 -18.52 16.87 4.81
C PRO A 401 -18.86 15.60 5.61
N ASP A 402 -17.94 15.13 6.43
CA ASP A 402 -18.10 13.93 7.27
C ASP A 402 -18.43 14.23 8.74
N LEU A 403 -18.52 15.51 9.14
CA LEU A 403 -19.07 15.88 10.44
C LEU A 403 -20.62 15.80 10.44
N ALA A 404 -21.16 15.00 11.36
CA ALA A 404 -22.60 14.89 11.58
C ALA A 404 -23.08 16.12 12.38
N VAL A 405 -23.58 17.14 11.70
CA VAL A 405 -24.19 18.32 12.31
C VAL A 405 -25.62 18.48 11.83
N ASP A 406 -26.45 19.13 12.67
CA ASP A 406 -27.88 19.32 12.40
C ASP A 406 -28.13 19.96 11.01
N GLY A 407 -29.01 19.33 10.22
CA GLY A 407 -29.42 19.82 8.91
C GLY A 407 -28.45 19.48 7.76
N ARG A 408 -27.33 18.78 8.01
CA ARG A 408 -26.40 18.31 6.97
C ARG A 408 -26.34 16.79 6.95
N PRO A 409 -26.55 16.13 5.80
CA PRO A 409 -26.31 14.70 5.69
C PRO A 409 -24.80 14.44 5.83
N LYS A 410 -24.42 13.51 6.69
CA LYS A 410 -23.06 13.00 6.76
C LYS A 410 -22.74 12.27 5.46
N LEU A 411 -21.64 12.65 4.80
CA LEU A 411 -21.13 11.90 3.67
C LEU A 411 -20.39 10.63 4.13
N SER A 412 -20.37 9.64 3.26
CA SER A 412 -19.56 8.45 3.49
C SER A 412 -18.06 8.78 3.40
N ARG A 413 -17.24 7.97 4.02
CA ARG A 413 -15.77 8.10 3.88
C ARG A 413 -15.33 8.00 2.43
N TYR A 414 -16.00 7.21 1.59
CA TYR A 414 -15.65 7.07 0.17
C TYR A 414 -15.84 8.38 -0.60
N GLU A 415 -16.92 9.12 -0.35
CA GLU A 415 -17.17 10.43 -0.97
C GLU A 415 -16.09 11.44 -0.58
N VAL A 416 -15.74 11.51 0.73
CA VAL A 416 -14.70 12.42 1.23
C VAL A 416 -13.34 12.12 0.63
N LEU A 417 -12.98 10.83 0.56
CA LEU A 417 -11.66 10.39 0.11
C LEU A 417 -11.48 10.48 -1.39
N ALA A 418 -12.51 10.22 -2.18
CA ALA A 418 -12.48 10.44 -3.62
C ALA A 418 -12.18 11.90 -3.97
N ALA A 419 -12.64 12.86 -3.13
CA ALA A 419 -12.38 14.28 -3.32
C ALA A 419 -11.02 14.74 -2.78
N THR A 420 -10.38 14.00 -1.88
CA THR A 420 -9.14 14.43 -1.22
C THR A 420 -8.00 14.77 -2.20
N PRO A 421 -7.70 13.97 -3.23
CA PRO A 421 -6.69 14.32 -4.23
C PRO A 421 -6.99 15.61 -4.97
N MET A 422 -8.26 15.99 -5.16
CA MET A 422 -8.66 17.20 -5.86
C MET A 422 -8.18 18.47 -5.14
N TRP A 423 -8.25 18.48 -3.81
CA TRP A 423 -7.78 19.59 -3.00
C TRP A 423 -6.26 19.80 -3.11
N GLU A 424 -5.49 18.73 -2.96
CA GLU A 424 -4.02 18.76 -3.07
C GLU A 424 -3.58 19.17 -4.48
N ASP A 425 -4.17 18.59 -5.49
CA ASP A 425 -3.88 18.86 -6.91
C ASP A 425 -4.09 20.32 -7.29
N MET A 426 -5.13 20.94 -6.76
CA MET A 426 -5.50 22.31 -7.12
C MET A 426 -4.88 23.35 -6.19
N GLY A 427 -4.03 22.90 -5.23
CA GLY A 427 -3.22 23.75 -4.38
C GLY A 427 -3.95 24.29 -3.14
N TRP A 428 -5.01 23.62 -2.67
CA TRP A 428 -5.62 23.91 -1.37
C TRP A 428 -4.88 23.15 -0.27
N ASN A 429 -4.19 23.89 0.58
CA ASN A 429 -3.56 23.33 1.79
C ASN A 429 -4.64 23.02 2.84
N ARG A 430 -4.89 21.74 3.09
CA ARG A 430 -5.92 21.27 4.01
C ARG A 430 -5.51 21.29 5.49
N THR A 431 -4.29 21.67 5.86
CA THR A 431 -3.81 21.58 7.24
C THR A 431 -4.74 22.29 8.22
N ALA A 432 -5.08 23.56 7.98
CA ALA A 432 -5.98 24.32 8.85
C ALA A 432 -7.37 23.68 8.94
N GLN A 433 -7.91 23.20 7.83
CA GLN A 433 -9.20 22.52 7.74
C GLN A 433 -9.18 21.19 8.51
N ALA A 434 -8.18 20.33 8.28
CA ALA A 434 -8.09 19.02 8.93
C ALA A 434 -7.93 19.12 10.46
N LEU A 435 -7.14 20.08 10.94
CA LEU A 435 -7.02 20.33 12.37
C LEU A 435 -8.36 20.83 12.97
N SER A 436 -9.05 21.73 12.26
CA SER A 436 -10.35 22.25 12.69
C SER A 436 -11.43 21.16 12.72
N GLU A 437 -11.39 20.23 11.77
CA GLU A 437 -12.30 19.08 11.71
C GLU A 437 -12.17 18.19 12.95
N ILE A 438 -10.94 17.88 13.37
CA ILE A 438 -10.70 17.07 14.57
C ILE A 438 -11.12 17.84 15.84
N VAL A 439 -10.82 19.14 15.93
CA VAL A 439 -11.28 19.99 17.06
C VAL A 439 -12.79 19.98 17.17
N ALA A 440 -13.50 20.19 16.06
CA ALA A 440 -14.96 20.16 16.03
C ALA A 440 -15.51 18.75 16.33
N GLY A 441 -14.95 17.70 15.74
CA GLY A 441 -15.34 16.32 15.96
C GLY A 441 -15.18 15.88 17.42
N MET A 442 -14.04 16.19 18.04
CA MET A 442 -13.80 15.92 19.46
C MET A 442 -14.74 16.69 20.36
N THR A 443 -15.00 17.96 20.03
CA THR A 443 -15.97 18.78 20.78
C THR A 443 -17.38 18.23 20.62
N LEU A 444 -17.75 17.77 19.42
CA LEU A 444 -19.07 17.16 19.16
C LEU A 444 -19.28 15.87 19.96
N LEU A 445 -18.24 15.05 20.13
CA LEU A 445 -18.32 13.80 20.89
C LEU A 445 -18.34 14.04 22.41
N TRP A 446 -17.46 14.90 22.92
CA TRP A 446 -17.12 14.97 24.33
C TRP A 446 -17.42 16.32 25.01
N GLY A 447 -17.77 17.35 24.23
CA GLY A 447 -18.02 18.70 24.76
C GLY A 447 -19.39 18.82 25.47
N THR A 448 -19.50 19.87 26.29
CA THR A 448 -20.78 20.29 26.86
C THR A 448 -21.72 20.81 25.77
N PRO A 449 -23.04 20.91 26.01
CA PRO A 449 -23.97 21.49 25.04
C PRO A 449 -23.56 22.92 24.60
N GLU A 450 -23.05 23.73 25.52
CA GLU A 450 -22.61 25.11 25.27
C GLU A 450 -21.36 25.12 24.37
N ALA A 451 -20.34 24.29 24.69
CA ALA A 451 -19.13 24.18 23.86
C ALA A 451 -19.45 23.64 22.45
N LYS A 452 -20.38 22.68 22.33
CA LYS A 452 -20.84 22.18 21.04
C LYS A 452 -21.47 23.28 20.20
N ALA A 453 -22.38 24.06 20.79
CA ALA A 453 -23.08 25.13 20.08
C ALA A 453 -22.10 26.23 19.62
N GLU A 454 -21.14 26.60 20.48
CA GLU A 454 -20.16 27.66 20.19
C GLU A 454 -19.09 27.18 19.21
N VAL A 455 -18.31 26.15 19.59
CA VAL A 455 -17.11 25.73 18.84
C VAL A 455 -17.48 25.03 17.55
N VAL A 456 -18.36 24.03 17.59
CA VAL A 456 -18.72 23.26 16.40
C VAL A 456 -19.48 24.14 15.41
N GLY A 457 -20.40 24.99 15.94
CA GLY A 457 -21.16 25.94 15.12
C GLY A 457 -20.25 26.90 14.35
N ALA A 458 -19.26 27.52 15.03
CA ALA A 458 -18.33 28.45 14.41
C ALA A 458 -17.39 27.76 13.39
N VAL A 459 -16.88 26.59 13.72
CA VAL A 459 -15.97 25.84 12.82
C VAL A 459 -16.73 25.39 11.56
N VAL A 460 -17.91 24.80 11.70
CA VAL A 460 -18.70 24.31 10.57
C VAL A 460 -19.19 25.44 9.68
N ALA A 461 -19.46 26.61 10.25
CA ALA A 461 -19.79 27.81 9.50
C ALA A 461 -18.58 28.41 8.73
N GLY A 462 -17.36 27.95 8.99
CA GLY A 462 -16.13 28.50 8.42
C GLY A 462 -15.69 29.81 9.03
N ASP A 463 -16.18 30.14 10.23
CA ASP A 463 -15.90 31.37 10.98
C ASP A 463 -14.76 31.21 12.01
N ALA A 464 -14.38 29.96 12.33
CA ALA A 464 -13.33 29.65 13.28
C ALA A 464 -12.44 28.50 12.78
N LEU A 465 -11.19 28.52 13.23
CA LEU A 465 -10.19 27.48 13.00
C LEU A 465 -9.73 26.85 14.31
N GLY A 466 -9.33 25.57 14.22
CA GLY A 466 -8.77 24.81 15.33
C GLY A 466 -7.29 24.47 15.15
N CYS A 467 -6.60 24.24 16.27
CA CYS A 467 -5.25 23.69 16.31
C CYS A 467 -5.09 22.71 17.48
N PHE A 468 -3.92 22.04 17.59
CA PHE A 468 -3.61 21.07 18.64
C PHE A 468 -2.51 21.56 19.57
N GLY A 469 -2.67 21.26 20.88
CA GLY A 469 -1.68 21.46 21.92
C GLY A 469 -1.43 20.16 22.69
N PHE A 470 -0.81 19.16 22.05
CA PHE A 470 -0.51 17.87 22.67
C PHE A 470 0.95 17.79 23.12
N SER A 471 1.88 18.09 22.23
CA SER A 471 3.32 17.99 22.49
C SER A 471 3.81 19.06 23.47
N GLU A 472 4.77 18.67 24.30
CA GLU A 472 5.49 19.52 25.24
C GLU A 472 7.01 19.32 25.07
N PRO A 473 7.88 20.19 25.57
CA PRO A 473 9.34 20.02 25.43
C PRO A 473 9.88 18.68 25.88
N GLN A 474 9.26 18.05 26.88
CA GLN A 474 9.63 16.76 27.43
C GLN A 474 8.71 15.60 27.03
N SER A 475 7.64 15.86 26.25
CA SER A 475 6.59 14.88 25.95
C SER A 475 6.11 15.06 24.50
N GLY A 476 6.61 14.21 23.61
CA GLY A 476 6.19 14.12 22.21
C GLY A 476 5.49 12.79 21.92
N SER A 477 6.23 11.74 21.52
CA SER A 477 5.66 10.40 21.29
C SER A 477 5.00 9.80 22.54
N ASP A 478 5.48 10.13 23.74
CA ASP A 478 4.82 9.81 25.01
C ASP A 478 3.88 10.93 25.47
N ILE A 479 2.78 11.11 24.74
CA ILE A 479 1.79 12.18 25.00
C ILE A 479 1.18 12.13 26.41
N PHE A 480 1.07 10.93 27.00
CA PHE A 480 0.56 10.77 28.36
C PHE A 480 1.55 11.23 29.44
N GLY A 481 2.80 11.50 29.07
CA GLY A 481 3.81 12.15 29.91
C GLY A 481 3.60 13.66 30.09
N ALA A 482 2.47 14.22 29.60
CA ALA A 482 2.14 15.65 29.68
C ALA A 482 2.20 16.18 31.14
N ARG A 483 2.79 17.37 31.30
CA ARG A 483 2.95 18.09 32.58
C ARG A 483 2.27 19.43 32.60
N PHE A 484 1.74 19.91 31.48
CA PHE A 484 0.98 21.14 31.38
C PHE A 484 -0.16 21.13 32.38
N SER A 485 -0.20 22.04 33.34
CA SER A 485 -1.12 21.97 34.47
C SER A 485 -2.46 22.63 34.19
N ALA A 486 -3.53 22.04 34.74
CA ALA A 486 -4.84 22.62 34.84
C ALA A 486 -5.34 22.46 36.30
N VAL A 487 -5.47 23.57 37.01
CA VAL A 487 -5.90 23.57 38.41
C VAL A 487 -7.30 24.18 38.51
N ARG A 488 -8.22 23.47 39.19
CA ARG A 488 -9.61 23.94 39.33
C ARG A 488 -9.69 25.10 40.34
N ASP A 489 -10.37 26.17 39.95
CA ASP A 489 -10.66 27.35 40.77
C ASP A 489 -12.15 27.72 40.60
N GLY A 490 -13.01 27.17 41.45
CA GLY A 490 -14.46 27.33 41.35
C GLY A 490 -15.03 26.66 40.08
N ASP A 491 -15.66 27.46 39.24
CA ASP A 491 -16.25 27.01 37.94
C ASP A 491 -15.28 27.21 36.77
N GLU A 492 -14.02 27.55 37.05
CA GLU A 492 -12.97 27.75 36.06
C GLU A 492 -11.77 26.85 36.34
N TRP A 493 -10.90 26.76 35.34
CA TRP A 493 -9.59 26.13 35.40
C TRP A 493 -8.50 27.15 35.13
N VAL A 494 -7.45 27.13 35.93
CA VAL A 494 -6.23 27.95 35.71
C VAL A 494 -5.22 27.09 35.00
N LEU A 495 -4.89 27.44 33.75
CA LEU A 495 -3.98 26.74 32.89
C LEU A 495 -2.59 27.37 32.88
N ASN A 496 -1.56 26.54 33.12
CA ASN A 496 -0.16 26.98 33.13
C ASN A 496 0.75 25.97 32.43
N GLY A 497 1.66 26.47 31.59
CA GLY A 497 2.67 25.68 30.92
C GLY A 497 2.92 26.11 29.48
N GLN A 498 3.50 25.20 28.70
CA GLN A 498 3.78 25.46 27.28
C GLN A 498 3.47 24.22 26.42
N LYS A 499 3.07 24.48 25.18
CA LYS A 499 2.90 23.46 24.14
C LYS A 499 3.82 23.75 22.98
N MET A 500 4.34 22.67 22.35
CA MET A 500 5.27 22.73 21.22
C MET A 500 4.56 22.31 19.94
N PHE A 501 5.07 22.84 18.82
CA PHE A 501 4.60 22.46 17.48
C PHE A 501 3.08 22.65 17.30
N THR A 502 2.55 23.76 17.84
CA THR A 502 1.14 24.15 17.67
C THR A 502 0.94 24.66 16.25
N THR A 503 0.82 23.74 15.30
CA THR A 503 0.65 24.07 13.89
C THR A 503 -0.64 24.84 13.71
N ASN A 504 -0.60 25.88 12.88
CA ASN A 504 -1.72 26.80 12.64
C ASN A 504 -2.18 27.64 13.86
N GLY A 505 -1.52 27.57 15.01
CA GLY A 505 -1.91 28.29 16.23
C GLY A 505 -2.01 29.80 16.05
N HIS A 506 -1.22 30.41 15.14
CA HIS A 506 -1.21 31.86 14.87
C HIS A 506 -2.51 32.37 14.20
N GLN A 507 -3.39 31.52 13.73
CA GLN A 507 -4.68 31.88 13.14
C GLN A 507 -5.85 31.05 13.70
N ALA A 508 -5.56 30.14 14.64
CA ALA A 508 -6.60 29.33 15.27
C ALA A 508 -7.39 30.14 16.30
N ASP A 509 -8.69 29.92 16.36
CA ASP A 509 -9.59 30.47 17.38
C ASP A 509 -9.70 29.55 18.59
N TYR A 510 -9.47 28.23 18.38
CA TYR A 510 -9.55 27.21 19.44
C TYR A 510 -8.33 26.27 19.37
N ILE A 511 -7.85 25.86 20.56
CA ILE A 511 -6.81 24.84 20.70
C ILE A 511 -7.37 23.62 21.47
N LEU A 512 -7.22 22.44 20.91
CA LEU A 512 -7.52 21.18 21.57
C LEU A 512 -6.29 20.74 22.37
N MET A 513 -6.43 20.61 23.69
CA MET A 513 -5.30 20.43 24.61
C MET A 513 -5.47 19.21 25.51
N LEU A 514 -4.35 18.50 25.76
CA LEU A 514 -4.24 17.53 26.84
C LEU A 514 -3.49 18.19 28.00
N THR A 515 -4.06 18.13 29.21
CA THR A 515 -3.52 18.78 30.41
C THR A 515 -3.39 17.80 31.58
N ARG A 516 -2.61 18.16 32.59
CA ARG A 516 -2.45 17.42 33.83
C ARG A 516 -3.31 18.06 34.94
N THR A 517 -4.35 17.34 35.37
CA THR A 517 -5.24 17.76 36.47
C THR A 517 -4.89 17.09 37.80
N ASP A 518 -4.31 15.87 37.77
CA ASP A 518 -3.77 15.18 38.94
C ASP A 518 -2.44 14.50 38.60
N SER A 519 -1.43 14.71 39.43
CA SER A 519 -0.08 14.12 39.30
C SER A 519 0.22 12.99 40.29
N THR A 520 -0.75 12.54 41.07
CA THR A 520 -0.56 11.53 42.11
C THR A 520 -0.62 10.10 41.57
N GLY A 521 -1.25 9.88 40.41
CA GLY A 521 -1.44 8.58 39.79
C GLY A 521 -0.39 8.18 38.78
N LYS A 522 -0.66 7.11 38.01
CA LYS A 522 0.16 6.70 36.87
C LYS A 522 0.07 7.76 35.75
N LYS A 523 1.08 7.82 34.86
CA LYS A 523 1.20 8.86 33.81
C LYS A 523 -0.05 9.03 32.91
N HIS A 524 -0.84 7.98 32.71
CA HIS A 524 -2.09 8.03 31.92
C HIS A 524 -3.34 8.37 32.76
N GLN A 525 -3.20 8.49 34.09
CA GLN A 525 -4.22 8.94 35.01
C GLN A 525 -4.07 10.42 35.31
N GLY A 526 -5.11 11.10 35.74
CA GLY A 526 -5.07 12.52 36.09
C GLY A 526 -4.81 13.42 34.89
N LEU A 527 -5.26 13.03 33.70
CA LEU A 527 -5.25 13.83 32.49
C LEU A 527 -6.67 14.27 32.14
N THR A 528 -6.81 15.53 31.70
CA THR A 528 -8.09 16.07 31.22
C THR A 528 -7.89 16.82 29.93
N MET A 529 -8.85 16.72 29.01
CA MET A 529 -8.83 17.45 27.75
C MET A 529 -9.70 18.68 27.77
N PHE A 530 -9.25 19.71 27.09
CA PHE A 530 -9.97 20.98 26.94
C PHE A 530 -9.94 21.45 25.47
N VAL A 531 -10.99 22.14 25.05
CA VAL A 531 -11.00 23.00 23.87
C VAL A 531 -10.95 24.45 24.35
N VAL A 532 -9.82 25.12 24.16
CA VAL A 532 -9.55 26.44 24.76
C VAL A 532 -9.61 27.55 23.72
N PRO A 533 -10.38 28.64 23.94
CA PRO A 533 -10.32 29.80 23.07
C PRO A 533 -8.94 30.44 23.08
N MET A 534 -8.35 30.70 21.91
CA MET A 534 -6.97 31.17 21.76
C MET A 534 -6.79 32.68 22.07
N LYS A 535 -7.88 33.43 22.20
CA LYS A 535 -7.87 34.86 22.47
C LYS A 535 -7.94 35.23 23.97
N LEU A 536 -7.90 34.21 24.85
CA LEU A 536 -7.89 34.43 26.29
C LEU A 536 -6.60 35.13 26.76
N PRO A 537 -6.68 36.03 27.78
CA PRO A 537 -5.49 36.65 28.36
C PRO A 537 -4.52 35.60 28.90
N GLY A 538 -3.21 35.85 28.76
CA GLY A 538 -2.16 34.95 29.24
C GLY A 538 -1.71 33.89 28.21
N ILE A 539 -2.23 33.92 26.98
CA ILE A 539 -1.79 33.03 25.88
C ILE A 539 -0.81 33.84 25.00
N GLU A 540 0.39 33.30 24.82
CA GLU A 540 1.42 33.87 23.93
C GLU A 540 1.90 32.85 22.93
N LEU A 541 2.08 33.24 21.66
CA LEU A 541 2.58 32.41 20.58
C LEU A 541 3.91 32.92 20.05
N HIS A 542 4.86 31.98 19.91
CA HIS A 542 6.16 32.26 19.30
C HIS A 542 6.30 31.37 18.03
N PRO A 543 6.57 31.95 16.85
CA PRO A 543 6.68 31.21 15.62
C PRO A 543 7.94 30.34 15.60
N VAL A 544 7.81 29.14 15.03
CA VAL A 544 8.91 28.23 14.72
C VAL A 544 8.88 27.96 13.23
N HIS A 545 9.94 28.31 12.53
CA HIS A 545 10.12 28.03 11.11
C HIS A 545 10.80 26.66 10.93
N THR A 546 10.26 25.83 10.05
CA THR A 546 10.71 24.46 9.87
C THR A 546 11.43 24.27 8.53
N VAL A 547 12.11 23.15 8.38
CA VAL A 547 12.85 22.81 7.15
C VAL A 547 11.94 22.65 5.91
N GLN A 548 10.65 22.36 6.13
CA GLN A 548 9.65 22.25 5.06
C GLN A 548 8.94 23.58 4.72
N ASP A 549 9.50 24.72 5.13
CA ASP A 549 8.93 26.07 4.99
C ASP A 549 7.60 26.27 5.75
N GLU A 550 7.22 25.34 6.61
CA GLU A 550 6.04 25.45 7.45
C GLU A 550 6.33 26.37 8.67
N LYS A 551 5.33 27.14 9.04
CA LYS A 551 5.34 27.89 10.28
C LYS A 551 4.45 27.18 11.31
N THR A 552 5.07 26.65 12.35
CA THR A 552 4.39 26.17 13.56
C THR A 552 4.66 27.10 14.71
N ASN A 553 4.18 26.80 15.94
CA ASN A 553 4.33 27.71 17.07
C ASN A 553 4.68 26.94 18.34
N ILE A 554 5.36 27.67 19.26
CA ILE A 554 5.36 27.36 20.68
C ILE A 554 4.30 28.24 21.31
N THR A 555 3.44 27.68 22.16
CA THR A 555 2.33 28.37 22.81
C THR A 555 2.53 28.32 24.31
N TYR A 556 2.62 29.49 24.94
CA TYR A 556 2.76 29.65 26.38
C TYR A 556 1.43 30.05 27.01
N PHE A 557 1.16 29.51 28.18
CA PHE A 557 -0.01 29.81 28.98
C PHE A 557 0.42 30.22 30.38
N THR A 558 0.04 31.39 30.79
CA THR A 558 0.35 31.97 32.12
C THR A 558 -0.96 32.39 32.76
N ASP A 559 -1.37 31.68 33.79
CA ASP A 559 -2.60 31.89 34.57
C ASP A 559 -3.86 32.07 33.70
N VAL A 560 -3.96 31.30 32.63
CA VAL A 560 -5.10 31.37 31.69
C VAL A 560 -6.33 30.78 32.33
N ARG A 561 -7.36 31.59 32.51
CA ARG A 561 -8.65 31.17 33.09
C ARG A 561 -9.60 30.63 32.02
N VAL A 562 -10.00 29.40 32.18
CA VAL A 562 -10.87 28.67 31.21
C VAL A 562 -12.11 28.18 31.95
N PRO A 563 -13.34 28.59 31.57
CA PRO A 563 -14.58 28.04 32.13
C PRO A 563 -14.70 26.54 31.93
N ASP A 564 -15.30 25.82 32.92
CA ASP A 564 -15.44 24.36 32.90
C ASP A 564 -16.25 23.85 31.68
N ARG A 565 -17.09 24.69 31.07
CA ARG A 565 -17.84 24.34 29.85
C ARG A 565 -16.95 23.95 28.66
N TYR A 566 -15.66 24.34 28.65
CA TYR A 566 -14.71 23.95 27.59
C TYR A 566 -13.95 22.66 27.88
N ARG A 567 -14.27 21.97 28.97
CA ARG A 567 -13.75 20.64 29.26
C ARG A 567 -14.38 19.60 28.33
N LEU A 568 -13.58 18.64 27.88
CA LEU A 568 -14.02 17.52 27.06
C LEU A 568 -14.00 16.23 27.89
N GLY A 569 -15.15 15.59 28.04
CA GLY A 569 -15.32 14.40 28.88
C GLY A 569 -15.26 14.71 30.38
N GLU A 570 -14.99 13.69 31.21
CA GLU A 570 -14.90 13.81 32.66
C GLU A 570 -13.50 14.27 33.10
N VAL A 571 -13.39 14.81 34.30
CA VAL A 571 -12.09 15.14 34.93
C VAL A 571 -11.29 13.85 35.09
N ASP A 572 -10.00 13.89 34.80
CA ASP A 572 -9.04 12.76 34.86
C ASP A 572 -9.28 11.64 33.83
N ASP A 573 -10.21 11.82 32.88
CA ASP A 573 -10.53 10.87 31.81
C ASP A 573 -9.89 11.21 30.45
N GLY A 574 -8.96 12.17 30.44
CA GLY A 574 -8.34 12.67 29.22
C GLY A 574 -7.63 11.63 28.38
N ALA A 575 -7.15 10.53 28.98
CA ALA A 575 -6.54 9.44 28.25
C ALA A 575 -7.56 8.70 27.35
N ARG A 576 -8.80 8.47 27.83
CA ARG A 576 -9.88 7.85 27.05
C ARG A 576 -10.39 8.79 25.95
N VAL A 577 -10.55 10.07 26.29
CA VAL A 577 -10.94 11.11 25.34
C VAL A 577 -9.90 11.21 24.23
N MET A 578 -8.60 11.27 24.57
CA MET A 578 -7.49 11.32 23.61
C MET A 578 -7.43 10.07 22.70
N ALA A 579 -7.68 8.88 23.25
CA ALA A 579 -7.68 7.64 22.47
C ALA A 579 -8.72 7.68 21.34
N SER A 580 -9.89 8.29 21.56
CA SER A 580 -10.88 8.50 20.49
C SER A 580 -10.42 9.52 19.44
N GLY A 581 -9.64 10.54 19.85
CA GLY A 581 -9.06 11.52 18.93
C GLY A 581 -7.99 10.93 18.02
N LEU A 582 -7.14 10.05 18.55
CA LEU A 582 -6.10 9.37 17.78
C LEU A 582 -6.68 8.50 16.64
N SER A 583 -7.89 7.97 16.79
CA SER A 583 -8.54 7.21 15.73
C SER A 583 -8.89 8.06 14.49
N PHE A 584 -9.10 9.36 14.66
CA PHE A 584 -9.29 10.29 13.53
C PHE A 584 -7.98 10.66 12.83
N GLU A 585 -6.84 10.61 13.55
CA GLU A 585 -5.53 11.04 13.04
C GLU A 585 -4.79 9.91 12.30
N HIS A 586 -5.01 8.64 12.65
CA HIS A 586 -4.21 7.51 12.18
C HIS A 586 -4.58 6.99 10.79
N GLY A 587 -5.39 7.68 9.99
CA GLY A 587 -5.67 7.34 8.60
C GLY A 587 -4.53 7.72 7.65
N GLY A 588 -4.15 6.81 6.72
CA GLY A 588 -3.08 7.07 5.74
C GLY A 588 -3.47 7.97 4.56
N SER A 589 -4.77 8.15 4.33
CA SER A 589 -5.32 8.70 3.08
C SER A 589 -4.90 10.14 2.79
N GLY A 590 -4.78 10.99 3.79
CA GLY A 590 -4.32 12.38 3.61
C GLY A 590 -2.85 12.46 3.17
N TYR A 591 -2.01 11.59 3.70
CA TYR A 591 -0.59 11.52 3.32
C TYR A 591 -0.43 10.95 1.91
N HIS A 592 -1.21 9.92 1.57
CA HIS A 592 -1.22 9.33 0.24
C HIS A 592 -1.65 10.35 -0.84
N ALA A 593 -2.61 11.23 -0.57
CA ALA A 593 -3.02 12.28 -1.48
C ALA A 593 -1.87 13.24 -1.82
N ALA A 594 -1.05 13.60 -0.84
CA ALA A 594 0.15 14.43 -1.06
C ALA A 594 1.19 13.70 -1.93
N HIS A 595 1.38 12.39 -1.73
CA HIS A 595 2.23 11.56 -2.59
C HIS A 595 1.70 11.52 -4.04
N THR A 596 0.40 11.30 -4.21
CA THR A 596 -0.26 11.30 -5.52
C THR A 596 -0.05 12.62 -6.27
N ALA A 597 -0.28 13.75 -5.59
CA ALA A 597 -0.06 15.08 -6.16
C ALA A 597 1.40 15.30 -6.57
N MET A 598 2.36 14.89 -5.73
CA MET A 598 3.79 14.99 -6.00
C MET A 598 4.18 14.18 -7.26
N VAL A 599 3.78 12.91 -7.34
CA VAL A 599 4.09 12.03 -8.48
C VAL A 599 3.50 12.62 -9.77
N ARG A 600 2.26 13.08 -9.73
CA ARG A 600 1.61 13.68 -10.89
C ARG A 600 2.35 14.94 -11.36
N ARG A 601 2.74 15.85 -10.46
CA ARG A 601 3.51 17.03 -10.81
C ARG A 601 4.85 16.70 -11.44
N ALA A 602 5.52 15.67 -10.92
CA ALA A 602 6.77 15.18 -11.50
C ALA A 602 6.57 14.63 -12.93
N VAL A 603 5.48 13.90 -13.18
CA VAL A 603 5.13 13.43 -14.52
C VAL A 603 4.78 14.59 -15.45
N ASP A 604 4.00 15.58 -14.99
CA ASP A 604 3.65 16.78 -15.76
C ASP A 604 4.91 17.54 -16.18
N TRP A 605 5.87 17.71 -15.26
CA TRP A 605 7.19 18.28 -15.59
C TRP A 605 7.92 17.45 -16.64
N ALA A 606 8.04 16.15 -16.42
CA ALA A 606 8.86 15.28 -17.24
C ALA A 606 8.34 15.11 -18.68
N ARG A 607 7.03 15.26 -18.89
CA ARG A 607 6.39 15.16 -20.22
C ARG A 607 6.42 16.47 -21.00
N ARG A 608 6.76 17.60 -20.39
CA ARG A 608 6.91 18.86 -21.13
C ARG A 608 8.14 18.84 -22.01
N VAL A 609 7.99 19.30 -23.24
CA VAL A 609 9.13 19.46 -24.17
C VAL A 609 10.02 20.60 -23.66
N GLY A 610 11.27 20.27 -23.38
CA GLY A 610 12.27 21.24 -22.92
C GLY A 610 12.76 22.16 -24.06
N PRO A 611 13.58 23.18 -23.73
CA PRO A 611 14.13 24.12 -24.71
C PRO A 611 15.00 23.45 -25.81
N ASN A 612 15.53 22.28 -25.54
CA ASN A 612 16.30 21.44 -26.49
C ASN A 612 15.43 20.56 -27.40
N GLY A 613 14.10 20.70 -27.33
CA GLY A 613 13.15 19.90 -28.10
C GLY A 613 12.93 18.48 -27.59
N VAL A 614 13.48 18.11 -26.41
CA VAL A 614 13.35 16.78 -25.80
C VAL A 614 12.60 16.89 -24.46
N SER A 615 11.70 15.95 -24.20
CA SER A 615 11.03 15.84 -22.91
C SER A 615 11.92 15.09 -21.92
N PRO A 616 12.05 15.51 -20.65
CA PRO A 616 12.85 14.82 -19.64
C PRO A 616 12.52 13.32 -19.48
N ILE A 617 11.27 12.92 -19.69
CA ILE A 617 10.82 11.52 -19.58
C ILE A 617 11.50 10.60 -20.62
N ALA A 618 12.09 11.15 -21.69
CA ALA A 618 12.86 10.37 -22.65
C ALA A 618 14.19 9.86 -22.08
N ASP A 619 14.65 10.44 -20.97
CA ASP A 619 15.79 9.92 -20.22
C ASP A 619 15.35 8.66 -19.43
N PRO A 620 16.02 7.49 -19.64
CA PRO A 620 15.65 6.25 -18.95
C PRO A 620 15.72 6.34 -17.41
N ASP A 621 16.61 7.14 -16.86
CA ASP A 621 16.75 7.30 -15.41
C ASP A 621 15.58 8.11 -14.83
N VAL A 622 15.16 9.18 -15.51
CA VAL A 622 13.96 9.95 -15.19
C VAL A 622 12.72 9.05 -15.31
N SER A 623 12.58 8.36 -16.44
CA SER A 623 11.44 7.49 -16.71
C SER A 623 11.30 6.38 -15.65
N ARG A 624 12.40 5.72 -15.27
CA ARG A 624 12.39 4.67 -14.24
C ARG A 624 12.12 5.22 -12.83
N ALA A 625 12.66 6.40 -12.49
CA ALA A 625 12.35 7.04 -11.21
C ALA A 625 10.86 7.33 -11.08
N LEU A 626 10.24 7.88 -12.12
CA LEU A 626 8.81 8.15 -12.17
C LEU A 626 7.96 6.87 -12.17
N ALA A 627 8.37 5.84 -12.92
CA ALA A 627 7.68 4.55 -12.94
C ALA A 627 7.70 3.89 -11.55
N ARG A 628 8.83 3.93 -10.85
CA ARG A 628 8.95 3.45 -9.48
C ARG A 628 8.03 4.21 -8.53
N ALA A 629 8.05 5.54 -8.60
CA ALA A 629 7.17 6.39 -7.79
C ALA A 629 5.69 6.12 -8.08
N ALA A 630 5.32 5.85 -9.34
CA ALA A 630 3.97 5.44 -9.72
C ALA A 630 3.58 4.09 -9.10
N VAL A 631 4.50 3.10 -9.05
CA VAL A 631 4.23 1.83 -8.36
C VAL A 631 4.05 2.05 -6.87
N HIS A 632 4.94 2.80 -6.20
CA HIS A 632 4.81 3.11 -4.77
C HIS A 632 3.49 3.85 -4.49
N ASN A 633 3.09 4.75 -5.37
CA ASN A 633 1.80 5.42 -5.26
C ASN A 633 0.63 4.43 -5.32
N GLN A 634 0.65 3.46 -6.24
CA GLN A 634 -0.38 2.42 -6.30
C GLN A 634 -0.39 1.50 -5.07
N VAL A 635 0.78 1.16 -4.50
CA VAL A 635 0.85 0.42 -3.21
C VAL A 635 0.20 1.24 -2.08
N GLY A 636 0.54 2.52 -1.98
CA GLY A 636 -0.06 3.43 -0.99
C GLY A 636 -1.58 3.52 -1.14
N ASP A 637 -2.07 3.63 -2.38
CA ASP A 637 -3.50 3.69 -2.68
C ASP A 637 -4.25 2.44 -2.21
N VAL A 638 -3.77 1.24 -2.57
CA VAL A 638 -4.47 0.01 -2.18
C VAL A 638 -4.45 -0.24 -0.66
N LEU A 639 -3.37 0.15 0.04
CA LEU A 639 -3.30 0.07 1.50
C LEU A 639 -4.28 1.04 2.16
N CYS A 640 -4.38 2.28 1.67
CA CYS A 640 -5.35 3.27 2.14
C CYS A 640 -6.78 2.81 1.88
N ARG A 641 -7.08 2.33 0.67
CA ARG A 641 -8.41 1.80 0.31
C ARG A 641 -8.83 0.66 1.22
N ARG A 642 -7.94 -0.28 1.52
CA ARG A 642 -8.23 -1.36 2.47
C ARG A 642 -8.59 -0.85 3.86
N GLN A 643 -7.83 0.12 4.37
CA GLN A 643 -8.12 0.72 5.68
C GLN A 643 -9.49 1.40 5.71
N GLU A 644 -9.82 2.16 4.67
CA GLU A 644 -11.09 2.89 4.62
C GLU A 644 -12.28 1.95 4.40
N TRP A 645 -12.11 0.93 3.56
CA TRP A 645 -13.09 -0.13 3.39
C TRP A 645 -13.38 -0.83 4.73
N ALA A 646 -12.35 -1.22 5.47
CA ALA A 646 -12.49 -1.84 6.77
C ALA A 646 -13.27 -0.95 7.76
N GLY A 647 -12.98 0.37 7.75
CA GLY A 647 -13.71 1.34 8.58
C GLY A 647 -15.20 1.44 8.25
N VAL A 648 -15.56 1.36 6.96
CA VAL A 648 -16.95 1.38 6.49
C VAL A 648 -17.67 0.08 6.84
N GLU A 649 -16.99 -1.07 6.66
CA GLU A 649 -17.54 -2.40 6.97
C GLU A 649 -17.51 -2.75 8.47
N GLY A 650 -16.96 -1.89 9.33
CA GLY A 650 -16.85 -2.13 10.77
C GLY A 650 -15.82 -3.21 11.13
N ILE A 651 -14.84 -3.45 10.26
CA ILE A 651 -13.72 -4.38 10.49
C ILE A 651 -12.66 -3.68 11.34
N HIS A 652 -12.39 -4.21 12.51
CA HIS A 652 -11.43 -3.63 13.46
C HIS A 652 -10.05 -4.31 13.37
N GLU A 653 -9.25 -3.92 12.37
CA GLU A 653 -7.85 -4.34 12.26
C GLU A 653 -6.91 -3.16 12.56
N ILE A 654 -6.33 -3.17 13.76
CA ILE A 654 -5.58 -2.04 14.33
C ILE A 654 -4.33 -1.70 13.51
N SER A 655 -3.75 -2.67 12.79
CA SER A 655 -2.48 -2.50 12.08
C SER A 655 -2.64 -1.82 10.71
N TRP A 656 -3.81 -1.84 10.08
CA TRP A 656 -3.97 -1.40 8.69
C TRP A 656 -3.81 0.11 8.50
N GLY A 657 -4.35 0.93 9.41
CA GLY A 657 -4.12 2.38 9.40
C GLY A 657 -2.64 2.75 9.53
N PRO A 658 -1.95 2.25 10.57
CA PRO A 658 -0.49 2.37 10.70
C PRO A 658 0.30 1.91 9.48
N MET A 659 -0.08 0.80 8.81
CA MET A 659 0.56 0.33 7.58
C MET A 659 0.42 1.34 6.44
N ALA A 660 -0.80 1.84 6.21
CA ALA A 660 -1.08 2.82 5.17
C ALA A 660 -0.32 4.15 5.42
N LYS A 661 -0.35 4.65 6.67
CA LYS A 661 0.36 5.89 7.06
C LYS A 661 1.86 5.73 6.90
N LEU A 662 2.44 4.69 7.47
CA LEU A 662 3.88 4.47 7.43
C LEU A 662 4.38 4.38 5.99
N PHE A 663 3.73 3.58 5.15
CA PHE A 663 4.10 3.43 3.76
C PHE A 663 4.03 4.75 2.99
N ALA A 664 2.91 5.46 3.08
CA ALA A 664 2.69 6.70 2.34
C ALA A 664 3.74 7.78 2.71
N THR A 665 4.04 7.94 4.00
CA THR A 665 4.97 8.98 4.46
C THR A 665 6.43 8.68 4.11
N GLU A 666 6.86 7.42 4.21
CA GLU A 666 8.22 7.00 3.82
C GLU A 666 8.40 7.10 2.29
N ALA A 667 7.37 6.73 1.51
CA ALA A 667 7.40 6.82 0.05
C ALA A 667 7.54 8.26 -0.45
N ILE A 668 6.87 9.25 0.18
CA ILE A 668 7.00 10.67 -0.18
C ILE A 668 8.47 11.12 -0.17
N TYR A 669 9.19 10.79 0.90
CA TYR A 669 10.59 11.20 1.01
C TYR A 669 11.50 10.43 0.04
N ALA A 670 11.32 9.13 -0.07
CA ALA A 670 12.16 8.27 -0.93
C ALA A 670 11.97 8.62 -2.41
N ASP A 671 10.72 8.70 -2.87
CA ASP A 671 10.41 9.01 -4.28
C ASP A 671 10.71 10.47 -4.61
N GLY A 672 10.37 11.40 -3.71
CA GLY A 672 10.70 12.81 -3.86
C GLY A 672 12.21 13.02 -4.02
N SER A 673 13.02 12.36 -3.20
CA SER A 673 14.49 12.41 -3.29
C SER A 673 15.00 11.85 -4.62
N ALA A 674 14.44 10.73 -5.10
CA ALA A 674 14.82 10.14 -6.37
C ALA A 674 14.44 11.05 -7.55
N ILE A 675 13.26 11.66 -7.54
CA ILE A 675 12.79 12.58 -8.59
C ILE A 675 13.62 13.87 -8.58
N VAL A 676 13.90 14.44 -7.39
CA VAL A 676 14.75 15.64 -7.26
C VAL A 676 16.15 15.36 -7.82
N ALA A 677 16.72 14.18 -7.54
CA ALA A 677 18.02 13.78 -8.08
C ALA A 677 17.97 13.60 -9.61
N ALA A 678 16.94 12.97 -10.15
CA ALA A 678 16.78 12.78 -11.59
C ALA A 678 16.54 14.10 -12.35
N ALA A 679 15.94 15.11 -11.70
CA ALA A 679 15.69 16.44 -12.26
C ALA A 679 16.82 17.47 -11.99
N ALA A 680 17.91 17.06 -11.32
CA ALA A 680 19.00 17.97 -10.98
C ALA A 680 19.77 18.43 -12.25
N PRO A 681 20.31 19.68 -12.25
CA PRO A 681 20.28 20.67 -11.17
C PRO A 681 19.04 21.57 -11.10
N ALA A 682 18.11 21.45 -12.06
CA ALA A 682 16.94 22.33 -12.16
C ALA A 682 16.04 22.26 -10.92
N SER A 683 15.88 21.07 -10.35
CA SER A 683 15.11 20.79 -9.12
C SER A 683 15.63 21.48 -7.86
N LEU A 684 16.86 22.00 -7.89
CA LEU A 684 17.48 22.67 -6.74
C LEU A 684 17.29 24.19 -6.74
N VAL A 685 16.72 24.75 -7.81
CA VAL A 685 16.57 26.19 -8.01
C VAL A 685 15.09 26.55 -7.94
N ARG A 686 14.69 27.11 -6.82
CA ARG A 686 13.28 27.54 -6.60
C ARG A 686 12.88 28.66 -7.57
N GLY A 687 11.64 28.57 -8.06
CA GLY A 687 11.06 29.52 -9.00
C GLY A 687 11.47 29.27 -10.46
N LEU A 688 12.34 28.28 -10.72
CA LEU A 688 12.71 27.90 -12.10
C LEU A 688 11.60 27.08 -12.76
N ASP A 689 11.02 26.15 -12.05
CA ASP A 689 9.92 25.31 -12.51
C ASP A 689 8.93 25.02 -11.36
N ARG A 690 7.68 25.40 -11.57
CA ARG A 690 6.63 25.30 -10.55
C ARG A 690 6.36 23.86 -10.08
N ASP A 691 6.39 22.89 -10.98
CA ASP A 691 6.10 21.50 -10.63
C ASP A 691 7.26 20.89 -9.85
N LEU A 692 8.51 21.22 -10.22
CA LEU A 692 9.70 20.83 -9.44
C LEU A 692 9.74 21.49 -8.06
N ASP A 693 9.30 22.75 -7.93
CA ASP A 693 9.16 23.43 -6.63
C ASP A 693 8.20 22.67 -5.70
N ILE A 694 7.07 22.16 -6.25
CA ILE A 694 6.10 21.35 -5.49
C ILE A 694 6.71 20.00 -5.09
N VAL A 695 7.43 19.34 -5.98
CA VAL A 695 8.13 18.09 -5.68
C VAL A 695 9.15 18.28 -4.57
N GLU A 696 9.98 19.33 -4.67
CA GLU A 696 11.04 19.64 -3.71
C GLU A 696 10.48 19.93 -2.30
N VAL A 697 9.46 20.79 -2.21
CA VAL A 697 8.85 21.10 -0.91
C VAL A 697 8.11 19.91 -0.33
N THR A 698 7.46 19.09 -1.15
CA THR A 698 6.76 17.89 -0.68
C THR A 698 7.75 16.84 -0.18
N MET A 699 8.90 16.67 -0.83
CA MET A 699 9.99 15.82 -0.36
C MET A 699 10.47 16.26 1.05
N ARG A 700 10.73 17.56 1.27
CA ARG A 700 11.14 18.07 2.60
C ARG A 700 10.04 17.86 3.65
N ARG A 701 8.78 18.06 3.29
CA ARG A 701 7.65 17.76 4.16
C ARG A 701 7.58 16.27 4.53
N GLY A 702 7.98 15.37 3.64
CA GLY A 702 8.06 13.94 3.88
C GLY A 702 8.81 13.60 5.16
N ILE A 703 9.90 14.31 5.49
CA ILE A 703 10.65 14.11 6.75
C ILE A 703 9.74 14.36 7.96
N ALA A 704 9.03 15.47 7.97
CA ALA A 704 8.14 15.80 9.09
C ALA A 704 6.94 14.84 9.18
N MET A 705 6.42 14.39 8.04
CA MET A 705 5.31 13.42 7.98
C MET A 705 5.67 12.08 8.61
N THR A 706 6.96 11.69 8.67
CA THR A 706 7.40 10.49 9.38
C THR A 706 7.45 10.69 10.91
N LEU A 707 7.29 11.92 11.41
CA LEU A 707 7.39 12.25 12.82
C LEU A 707 6.01 12.48 13.48
N TYR A 708 5.13 13.25 12.84
CA TYR A 708 3.81 13.54 13.42
C TYR A 708 2.76 12.50 13.02
N GLY A 709 1.63 12.47 13.73
CA GLY A 709 0.62 11.40 13.58
C GLY A 709 1.15 10.02 13.98
N GLY A 710 2.07 9.96 14.95
CA GLY A 710 2.87 8.79 15.32
C GLY A 710 4.13 8.66 14.47
N THR A 711 5.29 8.49 15.12
CA THR A 711 6.55 8.32 14.38
C THR A 711 6.58 6.98 13.63
N SER A 712 7.41 6.91 12.59
CA SER A 712 7.64 5.67 11.84
C SER A 712 7.99 4.49 12.76
N GLU A 713 8.78 4.72 13.81
CA GLU A 713 9.19 3.69 14.78
C GLU A 713 8.01 3.20 15.63
N VAL A 714 7.10 4.10 16.04
CA VAL A 714 5.88 3.74 16.77
C VAL A 714 4.97 2.88 15.90
N HIS A 715 4.78 3.27 14.65
CA HIS A 715 3.97 2.49 13.71
C HIS A 715 4.59 1.14 13.41
N ARG A 716 5.92 1.05 13.18
CA ARG A 716 6.61 -0.24 13.00
C ARG A 716 6.43 -1.16 14.20
N SER A 717 6.59 -0.64 15.42
CA SER A 717 6.36 -1.42 16.65
C SER A 717 4.92 -1.93 16.71
N LEU A 718 3.93 -1.07 16.45
CA LEU A 718 2.51 -1.46 16.46
C LEU A 718 2.19 -2.53 15.40
N ILE A 719 2.71 -2.39 14.20
CA ILE A 719 2.52 -3.35 13.10
C ILE A 719 3.15 -4.71 13.46
N ALA A 720 4.38 -4.71 13.96
CA ALA A 720 5.05 -5.94 14.40
C ALA A 720 4.22 -6.67 15.49
N GLU A 721 3.70 -5.93 16.47
CA GLU A 721 2.91 -6.47 17.56
C GLU A 721 1.52 -6.96 17.11
N LYS A 722 0.83 -6.21 16.24
CA LYS A 722 -0.57 -6.46 15.89
C LYS A 722 -0.75 -7.30 14.63
N SER A 723 0.05 -7.07 13.59
CA SER A 723 -0.04 -7.82 12.33
C SER A 723 0.74 -9.13 12.35
N LEU A 724 1.89 -9.17 13.03
CA LEU A 724 2.76 -10.36 13.09
C LEU A 724 2.70 -11.09 14.42
N GLY A 725 2.00 -10.56 15.44
CA GLY A 725 1.92 -11.18 16.77
C GLY A 725 3.26 -11.21 17.53
N MET A 726 4.21 -10.33 17.16
CA MET A 726 5.52 -10.28 17.80
C MET A 726 5.44 -9.74 19.23
N PRO A 727 6.41 -10.09 20.10
CA PRO A 727 6.49 -9.53 21.45
C PRO A 727 6.58 -7.99 21.42
N LYS A 728 6.05 -7.36 22.48
CA LYS A 728 6.06 -5.90 22.60
C LYS A 728 7.50 -5.36 22.49
N SER A 729 7.68 -4.39 21.58
CA SER A 729 8.97 -3.75 21.30
C SER A 729 9.48 -2.94 22.52
N ARG A 730 10.79 -2.91 22.71
CA ARG A 730 11.48 -2.17 23.77
C ARG A 730 12.53 -1.22 23.17
#